data_b27548d21c88ced9ebe77b0c17774ee0
#
_entry.id   b27548d21c88ced9ebe77b0c17774ee0
#
_cell.length_a   1.000
_cell.length_b   1.000
_cell.length_c   1.000
_cell.angle_alpha   90.00
_cell.angle_beta   90.00
_cell.angle_gamma   90.00
#
_symmetry.space_group_name_H-M   'P 1'
#
loop_
_entity.id
_entity.type
_entity.pdbx_description
1 polymer ?
#
loop_
_entity_poly.entity_id
_entity_poly.type
_entity_poly.pdbx_seq_one_letter_code
_entity_poly.pdbx_strand_id
1 'polypeptide(L)'
;MNEKLTDKQIENFDIKGADEYPVMPLRNTVLFPQQVIPIYIGRERSLKLINGLDPKKRYIVVVAQEDGSIEDPKSSDLYAYGTLAQVLKVFDMPDNSKSAIVQGISRVKILDYTNQEPYFSAAVESMEDEPITDGLEVDALAANLRQAFDELMKVAPNLTEEHSGMLKNIQKPNRLTDRAISVITISNQEKQEILEELNVKKRIEKALNLISREIQRIKLGEEIQSEVHDEITKTQREYYLREQMKAIKKELGEDEGSVETKELEDKLKAAKLPEDAEKVAMKELDRLSRIPTQSPEYNVSRTYIEWLSDLPWSESTDDRIDLKEAMKILDDDHYGLDKVKERIIEYLAVRNLKQKKDPDGRVRGPILCFGGPPGVGKTSLGKSIARAMGRKFVRLSLGGVRDEAEIRGHRRTYIGALPGRIIQSIKKAGTNNPVFMLDEIDKLGADFRGDPSSALLEVLDPEQNHSFSDHYLEVDFDLSNVMFISTANYQDAIPPALRDRMEILEFTGYIEDEKAQIAKRHILPKQVKENGLTKEQVTFDAGSVKELIRSYTREAGVRNLEREIANVLRKVARELVEEETKKTKITKAKVGEYLGAPRFHSELAERATKPGVVTGLAWTAAGGDILFIESTKMKGKGRLTLTGQLGDVMKESATAGLTFVRSHAEEFGLDPDFNENTDIHIHVPAGAIPKDGPSAGVSMVTSLVSLLSGIPVKEKVAMTGEITLRGNVLPIGGVKEKVTAAHRAGIKEVILPDHNRKDLEDVPKHVAKDLKFHFAKEINDVLIVALAGVLKTGKKSNTPK
;
A
#
# COMPACT_ATOMS: atom_id res chain seq x y z
N MET A 1 28.75 6.98 48.29
CA MET A 1 27.32 7.17 48.19
C MET A 1 27.09 8.64 47.89
N ASN A 2 26.61 8.98 46.68
CA ASN A 2 26.15 10.34 46.45
C ASN A 2 24.78 10.46 47.07
N GLU A 3 24.65 11.43 48.02
CA GLU A 3 23.35 11.72 48.62
C GLU A 3 22.41 12.31 47.58
N LYS A 4 21.15 11.97 47.70
CA LYS A 4 20.06 12.54 46.89
C LYS A 4 20.08 14.05 47.05
N LEU A 5 20.14 14.83 45.97
CA LEU A 5 20.05 16.28 46.01
C LEU A 5 18.75 16.72 46.69
N THR A 6 18.85 17.64 47.62
CA THR A 6 17.65 18.26 48.26
C THR A 6 17.03 19.25 47.31
N ASP A 7 15.74 19.54 47.47
CA ASP A 7 14.99 20.47 46.63
C ASP A 7 15.67 21.85 46.50
N LYS A 8 16.29 22.36 47.58
CA LYS A 8 17.05 23.61 47.53
C LYS A 8 18.35 23.53 46.73
N GLN A 9 19.00 22.37 46.68
CA GLN A 9 20.20 22.16 45.89
C GLN A 9 19.90 22.01 44.39
N ILE A 10 18.73 21.44 44.03
CA ILE A 10 18.25 21.34 42.66
C ILE A 10 17.87 22.74 42.13
N GLU A 11 17.19 23.57 42.97
CA GLU A 11 16.79 24.92 42.58
C GLU A 11 17.97 25.86 42.30
N ASN A 12 19.11 25.63 42.95
CA ASN A 12 20.31 26.45 42.79
C ASN A 12 21.36 25.82 41.85
N PHE A 13 20.95 24.79 41.09
CA PHE A 13 21.86 24.16 40.16
C PHE A 13 21.89 24.95 38.84
N ASP A 14 22.97 25.78 38.67
CA ASP A 14 23.16 26.65 37.53
C ASP A 14 24.01 25.99 36.47
N ILE A 15 23.47 25.81 35.25
CA ILE A 15 24.24 25.36 34.07
C ILE A 15 24.87 26.62 33.46
N LYS A 16 26.20 26.80 33.69
CA LYS A 16 26.93 27.93 33.15
C LYS A 16 27.24 27.79 31.68
N GLY A 17 26.44 28.41 30.82
CA GLY A 17 26.65 28.41 29.39
C GLY A 17 26.25 27.09 28.71
N ALA A 18 26.74 26.86 27.49
CA ALA A 18 26.54 25.62 26.77
C ALA A 18 27.51 24.53 27.27
N ASP A 19 27.26 24.02 28.49
CA ASP A 19 28.07 22.93 29.04
C ASP A 19 27.79 21.63 28.25
N GLU A 20 28.85 20.85 28.06
CA GLU A 20 28.80 19.54 27.39
C GLU A 20 28.49 18.42 28.40
N TYR A 21 27.45 17.63 28.13
CA TYR A 21 27.05 16.50 28.96
C TYR A 21 26.90 15.20 28.13
N PRO A 22 27.25 14.05 28.73
CA PRO A 22 26.91 12.75 28.15
C PRO A 22 25.39 12.57 28.03
N VAL A 23 24.92 12.07 26.89
CA VAL A 23 23.49 11.87 26.61
C VAL A 23 23.11 10.40 26.69
N MET A 24 22.11 10.09 27.52
CA MET A 24 21.56 8.75 27.72
C MET A 24 20.18 8.64 27.01
N PRO A 25 20.08 7.92 25.90
CA PRO A 25 18.80 7.67 25.23
C PRO A 25 17.91 6.70 26.03
N LEU A 26 16.67 7.06 26.27
CA LEU A 26 15.65 6.18 26.83
C LEU A 26 14.66 5.70 25.78
N ARG A 27 14.35 4.41 25.79
CA ARG A 27 13.50 3.78 24.79
C ARG A 27 12.01 4.04 25.02
N ASN A 28 11.54 3.85 26.25
CA ASN A 28 10.10 3.80 26.56
C ASN A 28 9.73 4.67 27.78
N THR A 29 10.49 5.69 28.06
CA THR A 29 10.28 6.52 29.25
C THR A 29 10.78 7.92 29.01
N VAL A 30 10.03 8.90 29.51
CA VAL A 30 10.43 10.31 29.60
C VAL A 30 10.72 10.61 31.05
N LEU A 31 11.90 11.15 31.36
CA LEU A 31 12.29 11.55 32.71
C LEU A 31 11.90 13.01 32.95
N PHE A 32 11.17 13.25 34.03
CA PHE A 32 10.80 14.60 34.43
C PHE A 32 11.75 15.15 35.53
N PRO A 33 11.88 16.47 35.65
CA PRO A 33 12.61 17.08 36.76
C PRO A 33 12.12 16.56 38.11
N GLN A 34 13.06 16.32 39.03
CA GLN A 34 12.86 15.78 40.38
C GLN A 34 12.30 14.35 40.47
N GLN A 35 12.03 13.73 39.37
CA GLN A 35 11.68 12.32 39.30
C GLN A 35 12.92 11.44 39.58
N VAL A 36 12.72 10.37 40.34
CA VAL A 36 13.76 9.34 40.57
C VAL A 36 13.28 8.04 39.95
N ILE A 37 14.01 7.52 39.01
CA ILE A 37 13.68 6.27 38.33
C ILE A 37 14.88 5.35 38.23
N PRO A 38 14.68 4.01 38.24
CA PRO A 38 15.69 3.08 37.81
C PRO A 38 15.70 3.03 36.26
N ILE A 39 16.87 3.05 35.66
CA ILE A 39 17.06 2.91 34.22
C ILE A 39 17.85 1.61 33.99
N TYR A 40 17.30 0.72 33.15
CA TYR A 40 18.01 -0.47 32.70
C TYR A 40 18.93 -0.12 31.52
N ILE A 41 20.19 -0.54 31.60
CA ILE A 41 21.27 -0.18 30.68
C ILE A 41 21.88 -1.46 30.11
N GLY A 42 21.39 -1.84 28.92
CA GLY A 42 21.86 -3.01 28.18
C GLY A 42 22.65 -2.68 26.91
N ARG A 43 22.50 -1.44 26.38
CA ARG A 43 23.17 -1.03 25.14
C ARG A 43 24.65 -0.74 25.36
N GLU A 44 25.50 -1.15 24.44
CA GLU A 44 26.96 -0.99 24.53
C GLU A 44 27.39 0.47 24.70
N ARG A 45 26.79 1.41 23.93
CA ARG A 45 27.05 2.85 24.06
C ARG A 45 26.67 3.39 25.43
N SER A 46 25.50 3.01 25.93
CA SER A 46 25.01 3.41 27.26
C SER A 46 25.85 2.82 28.41
N LEU A 47 26.36 1.59 28.24
CA LEU A 47 27.30 0.98 29.18
C LEU A 47 28.65 1.72 29.19
N LYS A 48 29.18 2.08 28.02
CA LYS A 48 30.40 2.91 27.91
C LYS A 48 30.22 4.25 28.57
N LEU A 49 29.06 4.89 28.38
CA LEU A 49 28.72 6.15 29.04
C LEU A 49 28.79 6.03 30.59
N ILE A 50 28.07 5.08 31.16
CA ILE A 50 28.00 4.92 32.62
C ILE A 50 29.36 4.55 33.22
N ASN A 51 30.16 3.74 32.51
CA ASN A 51 31.48 3.35 32.95
C ASN A 51 32.50 4.50 32.85
N GLY A 52 32.30 5.44 31.94
CA GLY A 52 33.16 6.59 31.69
C GLY A 52 32.81 7.83 32.54
N LEU A 53 31.78 7.79 33.35
CA LEU A 53 31.39 8.94 34.20
C LEU A 53 32.44 9.23 35.29
N ASP A 54 32.77 10.49 35.44
CA ASP A 54 33.62 10.96 36.56
C ASP A 54 32.93 10.64 37.90
N PRO A 55 33.59 9.93 38.79
CA PRO A 55 33.01 9.62 40.13
C PRO A 55 32.56 10.81 40.97
N LYS A 56 33.09 12.00 40.67
CA LYS A 56 32.74 13.26 41.38
C LYS A 56 31.64 14.05 40.70
N LYS A 57 31.46 13.89 39.36
CA LYS A 57 30.46 14.63 38.57
C LYS A 57 29.62 13.64 37.75
N ARG A 58 28.63 12.99 38.39
CA ARG A 58 27.78 11.98 37.73
C ARG A 58 26.52 12.59 37.14
N TYR A 59 26.69 13.59 36.28
CA TYR A 59 25.58 14.22 35.59
C TYR A 59 25.50 13.71 34.15
N ILE A 60 24.29 13.43 33.69
CA ILE A 60 23.98 12.99 32.35
C ILE A 60 22.71 13.71 31.85
N VAL A 61 22.57 13.88 30.57
CA VAL A 61 21.31 14.30 29.95
C VAL A 61 20.54 13.08 29.53
N VAL A 62 19.33 12.96 30.00
CA VAL A 62 18.43 11.85 29.66
C VAL A 62 17.43 12.33 28.63
N VAL A 63 17.35 11.65 27.49
CA VAL A 63 16.46 12.02 26.36
C VAL A 63 15.68 10.81 25.90
N ALA A 64 14.40 10.99 25.62
CA ALA A 64 13.57 9.93 25.06
C ALA A 64 13.82 9.76 23.54
N GLN A 65 13.63 8.55 23.05
CA GLN A 65 13.57 8.26 21.60
C GLN A 65 12.20 8.62 21.06
N GLU A 66 12.15 9.14 19.83
CA GLU A 66 10.91 9.37 19.10
C GLU A 66 10.22 8.04 18.76
N ASP A 67 10.98 7.07 18.30
CA ASP A 67 10.48 5.71 18.02
C ASP A 67 11.20 4.69 18.92
N GLY A 68 10.45 4.12 19.86
CA GLY A 68 10.95 3.08 20.77
C GLY A 68 11.31 1.75 20.11
N SER A 69 10.98 1.52 18.85
CA SER A 69 11.30 0.29 18.11
C SER A 69 12.77 0.23 17.66
N ILE A 70 13.43 1.39 17.55
CA ILE A 70 14.82 1.50 17.09
C ILE A 70 15.78 1.01 18.18
N GLU A 71 16.56 -0.03 17.91
CA GLU A 71 17.51 -0.59 18.87
C GLU A 71 18.76 0.27 19.08
N ASP A 72 19.35 0.79 18.01
CA ASP A 72 20.52 1.69 18.05
C ASP A 72 20.17 3.04 17.44
N PRO A 73 19.63 3.99 18.23
CA PRO A 73 19.17 5.28 17.73
C PRO A 73 20.35 6.15 17.30
N LYS A 74 20.12 6.94 16.25
CA LYS A 74 21.01 8.05 15.86
C LYS A 74 20.57 9.31 16.61
N SER A 75 21.37 10.36 16.55
CA SER A 75 21.02 11.67 17.12
C SER A 75 19.71 12.24 16.56
N SER A 76 19.37 11.92 15.31
CA SER A 76 18.11 12.31 14.65
C SER A 76 16.87 11.60 15.16
N ASP A 77 17.02 10.52 15.91
CA ASP A 77 15.92 9.68 16.41
C ASP A 77 15.59 10.01 17.87
N LEU A 78 16.19 11.08 18.39
CA LEU A 78 16.05 11.55 19.77
C LEU A 78 15.36 12.90 19.80
N TYR A 79 14.50 13.11 20.80
CA TYR A 79 13.84 14.40 20.98
C TYR A 79 14.87 15.52 21.28
N ALA A 80 14.50 16.75 20.90
CA ALA A 80 15.35 17.92 21.12
C ALA A 80 15.39 18.40 22.58
N TYR A 81 14.42 17.99 23.41
CA TYR A 81 14.33 18.32 24.81
C TYR A 81 14.52 17.08 25.67
N GLY A 82 15.26 17.22 26.75
CA GLY A 82 15.51 16.19 27.74
C GLY A 82 15.57 16.72 29.15
N THR A 83 16.06 15.89 30.04
CA THR A 83 16.25 16.23 31.45
C THR A 83 17.70 16.00 31.87
N LEU A 84 18.36 17.02 32.40
CA LEU A 84 19.62 16.86 33.11
C LEU A 84 19.37 16.04 34.38
N ALA A 85 20.12 14.99 34.58
CA ALA A 85 19.93 14.05 35.66
C ALA A 85 21.25 13.71 36.37
N GLN A 86 21.16 13.43 37.68
CA GLN A 86 22.25 12.89 38.46
C GLN A 86 22.13 11.37 38.62
N VAL A 87 23.20 10.65 38.34
CA VAL A 87 23.27 9.21 38.63
C VAL A 87 23.61 8.97 40.07
N LEU A 88 22.62 8.53 40.86
CA LEU A 88 22.73 8.31 42.30
C LEU A 88 23.47 7.02 42.63
N LYS A 89 23.10 5.93 41.97
CA LYS A 89 23.65 4.60 42.21
C LYS A 89 23.61 3.75 40.95
N VAL A 90 24.61 2.90 40.76
CA VAL A 90 24.68 1.94 39.68
C VAL A 90 24.81 0.54 40.28
N PHE A 91 24.07 -0.42 39.70
CA PHE A 91 24.10 -1.83 40.10
C PHE A 91 24.50 -2.67 38.88
N ASP A 92 25.35 -3.63 39.09
CA ASP A 92 25.67 -4.63 38.09
C ASP A 92 24.62 -5.74 38.13
N MET A 93 24.16 -6.16 36.95
CA MET A 93 23.15 -7.20 36.75
C MET A 93 23.82 -8.51 36.28
N PRO A 94 23.22 -9.70 36.52
CA PRO A 94 23.82 -10.97 36.18
C PRO A 94 24.05 -11.21 34.70
N ASP A 95 23.36 -10.49 33.84
CA ASP A 95 23.39 -10.55 32.37
C ASP A 95 24.41 -9.58 31.72
N ASN A 96 25.38 -9.09 32.49
CA ASN A 96 26.35 -8.07 32.09
C ASN A 96 25.73 -6.69 31.74
N SER A 97 24.44 -6.49 31.95
CA SER A 97 23.80 -5.18 31.91
C SER A 97 23.99 -4.43 33.26
N LYS A 98 23.57 -3.18 33.28
CA LYS A 98 23.58 -2.38 34.53
C LYS A 98 22.20 -1.78 34.76
N SER A 99 21.91 -1.52 36.01
CA SER A 99 20.76 -0.71 36.41
C SER A 99 21.27 0.55 37.12
N ALA A 100 20.83 1.72 36.70
CA ALA A 100 21.22 2.98 37.34
C ALA A 100 19.98 3.68 37.90
N ILE A 101 20.07 4.13 39.16
CA ILE A 101 19.07 5.03 39.73
C ILE A 101 19.48 6.45 39.39
N VAL A 102 18.60 7.15 38.67
CA VAL A 102 18.83 8.53 38.24
C VAL A 102 17.77 9.47 38.84
N GLN A 103 18.19 10.68 39.13
CA GLN A 103 17.33 11.77 39.60
C GLN A 103 17.36 12.91 38.60
N GLY A 104 16.21 13.28 38.03
CA GLY A 104 16.07 14.47 37.21
C GLY A 104 16.35 15.75 37.97
N ILE A 105 17.01 16.70 37.36
CA ILE A 105 17.36 18.01 37.92
C ILE A 105 16.56 19.12 37.26
N SER A 106 16.80 19.39 36.00
CA SER A 106 16.20 20.48 35.24
C SER A 106 15.92 20.06 33.79
N ARG A 107 15.01 20.77 33.15
CA ARG A 107 14.79 20.64 31.69
C ARG A 107 15.98 21.21 30.93
N VAL A 108 16.36 20.54 29.87
CA VAL A 108 17.42 21.03 28.96
C VAL A 108 16.99 20.87 27.53
N LYS A 109 17.44 21.80 26.70
CA LYS A 109 17.33 21.68 25.24
C LYS A 109 18.70 21.29 24.69
N ILE A 110 18.74 20.33 23.82
CA ILE A 110 19.94 19.95 23.08
C ILE A 110 20.14 20.98 21.99
N LEU A 111 21.32 21.61 21.98
CA LEU A 111 21.72 22.59 20.96
C LEU A 111 22.42 21.89 19.81
N ASP A 112 23.39 21.04 20.12
CA ASP A 112 24.12 20.26 19.10
C ASP A 112 24.77 19.04 19.78
N TYR A 113 24.88 17.94 19.01
CA TYR A 113 25.61 16.76 19.44
C TYR A 113 27.10 16.91 19.12
N THR A 114 27.89 17.10 20.14
CA THR A 114 29.33 17.34 20.03
C THR A 114 30.13 16.08 19.77
N ASN A 115 29.60 14.93 20.22
CA ASN A 115 30.24 13.64 20.01
C ASN A 115 29.19 12.52 19.88
N GLN A 116 29.46 11.52 19.01
CA GLN A 116 28.60 10.36 18.83
C GLN A 116 29.28 9.04 19.24
N GLU A 117 30.57 9.01 19.33
CA GLU A 117 31.40 7.87 19.75
C GLU A 117 32.35 8.28 20.87
N PRO A 118 32.56 7.46 21.93
CA PRO A 118 32.00 6.13 22.18
C PRO A 118 30.55 6.13 22.73
N TYR A 119 29.99 7.28 23.06
CA TYR A 119 28.62 7.57 23.45
C TYR A 119 28.25 8.99 23.03
N PHE A 120 26.96 9.29 23.05
CA PHE A 120 26.48 10.63 22.71
C PHE A 120 26.90 11.65 23.76
N SER A 121 27.44 12.77 23.33
CA SER A 121 27.64 13.98 24.12
C SER A 121 27.00 15.15 23.39
N ALA A 122 26.41 16.07 24.12
CA ALA A 122 25.77 17.25 23.55
C ALA A 122 26.00 18.51 24.37
N ALA A 123 26.08 19.62 23.67
CA ALA A 123 25.94 20.94 24.26
C ALA A 123 24.47 21.20 24.55
N VAL A 124 24.18 21.59 25.77
CA VAL A 124 22.79 21.78 26.22
C VAL A 124 22.57 23.16 26.83
N GLU A 125 21.34 23.63 26.72
CA GLU A 125 20.89 24.87 27.34
C GLU A 125 19.84 24.55 28.42
N SER A 126 19.96 25.17 29.59
CA SER A 126 18.96 25.03 30.64
C SER A 126 17.69 25.77 30.28
N MET A 127 16.57 25.08 30.39
CA MET A 127 15.26 25.65 30.09
C MET A 127 14.50 25.88 31.37
N GLU A 128 14.27 27.17 31.67
CA GLU A 128 13.46 27.59 32.79
C GLU A 128 12.00 27.73 32.40
N ASP A 129 11.12 27.51 33.38
CA ASP A 129 9.70 27.77 33.18
C ASP A 129 9.45 29.27 32.95
N GLU A 130 8.52 29.58 32.03
CA GLU A 130 8.10 30.98 31.84
C GLU A 130 7.55 31.59 33.10
N PRO A 131 7.80 32.91 33.33
CA PRO A 131 7.26 33.61 34.50
C PRO A 131 5.73 33.53 34.57
N ILE A 132 5.20 33.17 35.73
CA ILE A 132 3.73 33.07 35.93
C ILE A 132 3.17 34.48 36.02
N THR A 133 2.41 34.88 35.02
CA THR A 133 1.78 36.20 34.91
C THR A 133 0.46 36.33 35.69
N ASP A 134 -0.29 35.22 35.82
CA ASP A 134 -1.53 35.12 36.59
C ASP A 134 -1.47 33.95 37.57
N GLY A 135 -1.00 34.23 38.77
CA GLY A 135 -0.83 33.26 39.85
C GLY A 135 -2.15 32.65 40.34
N LEU A 136 -3.24 33.43 40.39
CA LEU A 136 -4.55 32.94 40.86
C LEU A 136 -5.14 31.90 39.88
N GLU A 137 -5.04 32.16 38.59
CA GLU A 137 -5.53 31.22 37.57
C GLU A 137 -4.72 29.91 37.58
N VAL A 138 -3.39 30.01 37.66
CA VAL A 138 -2.50 28.85 37.72
C VAL A 138 -2.75 28.03 39.01
N ASP A 139 -3.00 28.68 40.14
CA ASP A 139 -3.34 27.98 41.39
C ASP A 139 -4.69 27.26 41.31
N ALA A 140 -5.69 27.89 40.66
CA ALA A 140 -7.00 27.26 40.39
C ALA A 140 -6.85 26.02 39.47
N LEU A 141 -6.06 26.14 38.40
CA LEU A 141 -5.77 25.01 37.51
C LEU A 141 -5.00 23.89 38.24
N ALA A 142 -4.08 24.23 39.12
CA ALA A 142 -3.37 23.26 39.96
C ALA A 142 -4.29 22.53 40.95
N ALA A 143 -5.29 23.25 41.50
CA ALA A 143 -6.32 22.63 42.32
C ALA A 143 -7.19 21.65 41.50
N ASN A 144 -7.61 22.06 40.33
CA ASN A 144 -8.35 21.19 39.38
C ASN A 144 -7.53 19.97 38.99
N LEU A 145 -6.22 20.13 38.76
CA LEU A 145 -5.32 19.02 38.43
C LEU A 145 -5.25 17.98 39.57
N ARG A 146 -5.20 18.44 40.83
CA ARG A 146 -5.24 17.55 42.02
C ARG A 146 -6.57 16.79 42.06
N GLN A 147 -7.68 17.49 41.84
CA GLN A 147 -8.99 16.87 41.86
C GLN A 147 -9.13 15.84 40.75
N ALA A 148 -8.73 16.17 39.52
CA ALA A 148 -8.77 15.25 38.40
C ALA A 148 -7.88 14.02 38.61
N PHE A 149 -6.73 14.21 39.27
CA PHE A 149 -5.86 13.09 39.61
C PHE A 149 -6.48 12.21 40.72
N ASP A 150 -7.12 12.80 41.73
CA ASP A 150 -7.85 12.04 42.74
C ASP A 150 -9.06 11.28 42.15
N GLU A 151 -9.68 11.78 41.10
CA GLU A 151 -10.71 11.06 40.34
C GLU A 151 -10.10 9.90 39.52
N LEU A 152 -8.96 10.13 38.88
CA LEU A 152 -8.23 9.08 38.16
C LEU A 152 -7.83 7.93 39.11
N MET A 153 -7.39 8.27 40.31
CA MET A 153 -7.03 7.29 41.35
C MET A 153 -8.16 6.35 41.73
N LYS A 154 -9.42 6.79 41.64
CA LYS A 154 -10.59 5.97 42.00
C LYS A 154 -10.87 4.90 40.92
N VAL A 155 -10.45 5.14 39.67
CA VAL A 155 -10.76 4.27 38.56
C VAL A 155 -9.53 3.55 37.99
N ALA A 156 -8.31 3.98 38.30
CA ALA A 156 -7.07 3.40 37.78
C ALA A 156 -6.46 2.39 38.77
N PRO A 157 -6.49 1.09 38.47
CA PRO A 157 -6.04 0.04 39.41
C PRO A 157 -4.52 0.03 39.68
N ASN A 158 -3.75 0.71 38.84
CA ASN A 158 -2.28 0.77 38.92
C ASN A 158 -1.78 1.92 39.80
N LEU A 159 -2.64 2.84 40.20
CA LEU A 159 -2.30 3.96 41.06
C LEU A 159 -2.64 3.64 42.54
N THR A 160 -1.70 3.86 43.41
CA THR A 160 -1.85 3.57 44.86
C THR A 160 -2.06 4.85 45.65
N GLU A 161 -2.59 4.75 46.89
CA GLU A 161 -2.76 5.89 47.81
C GLU A 161 -1.44 6.65 48.10
N GLU A 162 -0.29 5.99 47.93
CA GLU A 162 1.02 6.63 48.07
C GLU A 162 1.23 7.72 47.01
N HIS A 163 0.71 7.53 45.75
CA HIS A 163 0.82 8.52 44.70
C HIS A 163 -0.01 9.76 44.98
N SER A 164 -1.21 9.63 45.56
CA SER A 164 -2.03 10.77 46.02
C SER A 164 -1.36 11.53 47.17
N GLY A 165 -0.82 10.80 48.13
CA GLY A 165 -0.08 11.39 49.25
C GLY A 165 1.14 12.20 48.82
N MET A 166 1.88 11.74 47.83
CA MET A 166 3.01 12.44 47.23
C MET A 166 2.58 13.77 46.56
N LEU A 167 1.47 13.77 45.80
CA LEU A 167 1.01 14.98 45.10
C LEU A 167 0.42 16.04 46.05
N LYS A 168 -0.21 15.64 47.15
CA LYS A 168 -0.76 16.56 48.15
C LYS A 168 0.31 17.43 48.80
N ASN A 169 1.53 16.93 48.91
CA ASN A 169 2.64 17.65 49.52
C ASN A 169 3.38 18.62 48.57
N ILE A 170 3.06 18.59 47.28
CA ILE A 170 3.70 19.45 46.27
C ILE A 170 2.92 20.76 46.17
N GLN A 171 3.54 21.89 46.57
CA GLN A 171 2.91 23.20 46.49
C GLN A 171 3.10 23.89 45.14
N LYS A 172 4.25 23.74 44.51
CA LYS A 172 4.57 24.41 43.24
C LYS A 172 3.80 23.77 42.06
N PRO A 173 3.00 24.55 41.28
CA PRO A 173 2.16 24.03 40.19
C PRO A 173 2.92 23.28 39.08
N ASN A 174 4.10 23.79 38.71
CA ASN A 174 4.96 23.15 37.71
C ASN A 174 5.42 21.76 38.14
N ARG A 175 5.85 21.59 39.39
CA ARG A 175 6.27 20.30 39.96
C ARG A 175 5.10 19.33 40.11
N LEU A 176 3.93 19.86 40.48
CA LEU A 176 2.71 19.08 40.60
C LEU A 176 2.36 18.43 39.27
N THR A 177 2.42 19.20 38.17
CA THR A 177 2.09 18.75 36.83
C THR A 177 3.05 17.67 36.36
N ASP A 178 4.36 17.90 36.51
CA ASP A 178 5.38 16.94 36.12
C ASP A 178 5.23 15.62 36.89
N ARG A 179 4.94 15.70 38.16
CA ARG A 179 4.77 14.52 39.01
C ARG A 179 3.49 13.75 38.67
N ALA A 180 2.38 14.44 38.45
CA ALA A 180 1.13 13.81 38.02
C ALA A 180 1.30 13.03 36.73
N ILE A 181 1.90 13.66 35.71
CA ILE A 181 2.10 13.05 34.37
C ILE A 181 3.12 11.90 34.42
N SER A 182 4.12 11.98 35.28
CA SER A 182 5.15 10.93 35.36
C SER A 182 4.62 9.57 35.79
N VAL A 183 3.49 9.50 36.50
CA VAL A 183 2.94 8.25 37.05
C VAL A 183 1.77 7.67 36.27
N ILE A 184 1.19 8.43 35.33
CA ILE A 184 0.06 7.95 34.50
C ILE A 184 0.55 7.18 33.29
N THR A 185 -0.29 6.27 32.82
CA THR A 185 0.01 5.39 31.67
C THR A 185 -0.49 6.03 30.38
N ILE A 186 0.31 6.92 29.81
CA ILE A 186 0.08 7.57 28.52
C ILE A 186 1.30 7.35 27.62
N SER A 187 1.19 7.68 26.33
CA SER A 187 2.29 7.53 25.37
C SER A 187 3.51 8.38 25.72
N ASN A 188 4.70 7.95 25.29
CA ASN A 188 5.93 8.72 25.48
C ASN A 188 5.88 10.07 24.76
N GLN A 189 5.25 10.13 23.59
CA GLN A 189 5.05 11.37 22.84
C GLN A 189 4.25 12.39 23.68
N GLU A 190 3.16 11.97 24.30
CA GLU A 190 2.34 12.84 25.14
C GLU A 190 3.10 13.30 26.40
N LYS A 191 3.91 12.43 27.00
CA LYS A 191 4.80 12.81 28.11
C LYS A 191 5.86 13.81 27.66
N GLN A 192 6.39 13.65 26.48
CA GLN A 192 7.39 14.53 25.89
C GLN A 192 6.81 15.93 25.62
N GLU A 193 5.60 16.02 25.07
CA GLU A 193 4.89 17.30 24.87
C GLU A 193 4.67 18.08 26.18
N ILE A 194 4.52 17.40 27.31
CA ILE A 194 4.46 18.03 28.62
C ILE A 194 5.85 18.47 29.12
N LEU A 195 6.89 17.69 28.81
CA LEU A 195 8.27 18.05 29.18
C LEU A 195 8.73 19.30 28.40
N GLU A 196 8.34 19.43 27.14
CA GLU A 196 8.73 20.56 26.26
C GLU A 196 7.97 21.85 26.54
N GLU A 197 6.79 21.77 27.18
CA GLU A 197 5.97 22.97 27.44
C GLU A 197 6.51 23.75 28.62
N LEU A 198 7.07 24.93 28.36
CA LEU A 198 7.65 25.81 29.37
C LEU A 198 6.63 26.72 30.04
N ASN A 199 5.51 27.00 29.38
CA ASN A 199 4.43 27.79 29.96
C ASN A 199 3.64 26.91 30.94
N VAL A 200 3.76 27.22 32.23
CA VAL A 200 3.18 26.43 33.34
C VAL A 200 1.67 26.29 33.19
N LYS A 201 0.95 27.36 32.80
CA LYS A 201 -0.50 27.36 32.61
C LYS A 201 -0.88 26.34 31.51
N LYS A 202 -0.30 26.45 30.35
CA LYS A 202 -0.56 25.55 29.20
C LYS A 202 -0.19 24.10 29.53
N ARG A 203 0.88 23.92 30.29
CA ARG A 203 1.32 22.60 30.76
C ARG A 203 0.26 21.92 31.64
N ILE A 204 -0.34 22.68 32.59
CA ILE A 204 -1.41 22.17 33.45
C ILE A 204 -2.67 21.86 32.62
N GLU A 205 -3.05 22.73 31.68
CA GLU A 205 -4.20 22.52 30.80
C GLU A 205 -4.03 21.25 29.95
N LYS A 206 -2.85 21.06 29.36
CA LYS A 206 -2.52 19.80 28.62
C LYS A 206 -2.62 18.59 29.55
N ALA A 207 -2.07 18.68 30.75
CA ALA A 207 -2.11 17.58 31.71
C ALA A 207 -3.55 17.23 32.13
N LEU A 208 -4.39 18.23 32.37
CA LEU A 208 -5.81 18.05 32.70
C LEU A 208 -6.56 17.32 31.57
N ASN A 209 -6.31 17.71 30.34
CA ASN A 209 -6.91 17.05 29.18
C ASN A 209 -6.49 15.57 29.05
N LEU A 210 -5.21 15.28 29.29
CA LEU A 210 -4.68 13.91 29.26
C LEU A 210 -5.30 13.06 30.38
N ILE A 211 -5.37 13.58 31.59
CA ILE A 211 -5.97 12.87 32.74
C ILE A 211 -7.46 12.64 32.52
N SER A 212 -8.21 13.65 32.03
CA SER A 212 -9.64 13.52 31.75
C SER A 212 -9.93 12.46 30.70
N ARG A 213 -9.10 12.41 29.64
CA ARG A 213 -9.21 11.38 28.60
C ARG A 213 -8.91 9.99 29.15
N GLU A 214 -7.92 9.86 30.01
CA GLU A 214 -7.57 8.58 30.64
C GLU A 214 -8.68 8.07 31.58
N ILE A 215 -9.30 8.97 32.35
CA ILE A 215 -10.49 8.63 33.14
C ILE A 215 -11.63 8.11 32.26
N GLN A 216 -11.92 8.79 31.16
CA GLN A 216 -12.97 8.34 30.22
C GLN A 216 -12.64 6.98 29.62
N ARG A 217 -11.37 6.74 29.24
CA ARG A 217 -10.93 5.47 28.66
C ARG A 217 -11.11 4.31 29.65
N ILE A 218 -10.77 4.52 30.92
CA ILE A 218 -10.90 3.49 31.95
C ILE A 218 -12.37 3.21 32.25
N LYS A 219 -13.21 4.26 32.41
CA LYS A 219 -14.66 4.11 32.66
C LYS A 219 -15.36 3.37 31.54
N LEU A 220 -15.04 3.70 30.27
CA LEU A 220 -15.58 2.98 29.12
C LEU A 220 -15.15 1.50 29.12
N GLY A 221 -13.91 1.24 29.54
CA GLY A 221 -13.41 -0.12 29.70
C GLY A 221 -14.17 -0.90 30.78
N GLU A 222 -14.50 -0.26 31.91
CA GLU A 222 -15.31 -0.86 32.98
C GLU A 222 -16.76 -1.09 32.56
N GLU A 223 -17.38 -0.17 31.79
CA GLU A 223 -18.72 -0.35 31.23
C GLU A 223 -18.76 -1.56 30.28
N ILE A 224 -17.79 -1.66 29.37
CA ILE A 224 -17.68 -2.82 28.46
C ILE A 224 -17.45 -4.12 29.26
N GLN A 225 -16.63 -4.06 30.30
CA GLN A 225 -16.35 -5.23 31.13
C GLN A 225 -17.54 -5.62 32.01
N SER A 226 -18.36 -4.62 32.44
CA SER A 226 -19.64 -4.85 33.15
C SER A 226 -20.69 -5.47 32.21
N GLU A 227 -20.82 -4.98 30.97
CA GLU A 227 -21.70 -5.60 29.96
C GLU A 227 -21.26 -7.05 29.65
N VAL A 228 -19.96 -7.29 29.53
CA VAL A 228 -19.40 -8.63 29.34
C VAL A 228 -19.63 -9.50 30.59
N HIS A 229 -19.55 -8.93 31.78
CA HIS A 229 -19.80 -9.64 33.04
C HIS A 229 -21.28 -9.99 33.22
N ASP A 230 -22.19 -9.11 32.79
CA ASP A 230 -23.63 -9.39 32.78
C ASP A 230 -23.99 -10.47 31.75
N GLU A 231 -23.31 -10.48 30.60
CA GLU A 231 -23.42 -11.55 29.62
C GLU A 231 -22.81 -12.87 30.12
N ILE A 232 -21.68 -12.79 30.84
CA ILE A 232 -21.06 -13.96 31.52
C ILE A 232 -21.98 -14.47 32.64
N THR A 233 -22.65 -13.59 33.40
CA THR A 233 -23.55 -13.97 34.47
C THR A 233 -24.82 -14.61 33.91
N LYS A 234 -25.33 -14.14 32.75
CA LYS A 234 -26.38 -14.83 31.99
C LYS A 234 -25.87 -16.20 31.50
N THR A 235 -24.67 -16.26 30.99
CA THR A 235 -24.04 -17.50 30.55
C THR A 235 -23.77 -18.45 31.70
N GLN A 236 -23.37 -17.96 32.88
CA GLN A 236 -23.23 -18.78 34.11
C GLN A 236 -24.56 -19.30 34.60
N ARG A 237 -25.65 -18.51 34.49
CA ARG A 237 -26.99 -18.95 34.83
C ARG A 237 -27.51 -19.98 33.84
N GLU A 238 -27.24 -19.80 32.55
CA GLU A 238 -27.48 -20.83 31.54
C GLU A 238 -26.62 -22.06 31.77
N TYR A 239 -25.36 -21.88 32.18
CA TYR A 239 -24.47 -22.96 32.55
C TYR A 239 -25.00 -23.73 33.77
N TYR A 240 -25.48 -23.05 34.82
CA TYR A 240 -26.07 -23.69 35.99
C TYR A 240 -27.36 -24.45 35.65
N LEU A 241 -28.20 -23.87 34.77
CA LEU A 241 -29.39 -24.53 34.27
C LEU A 241 -29.00 -25.72 33.35
N ARG A 242 -27.92 -25.59 32.55
CA ARG A 242 -27.37 -26.71 31.78
C ARG A 242 -26.77 -27.79 32.68
N GLU A 243 -26.09 -27.44 33.77
CA GLU A 243 -25.56 -28.40 34.74
C GLU A 243 -26.69 -29.15 35.48
N GLN A 244 -27.77 -28.44 35.85
CA GLN A 244 -28.97 -29.11 36.36
C GLN A 244 -29.64 -30.03 35.32
N MET A 245 -29.72 -29.57 34.07
CA MET A 245 -30.20 -30.40 32.96
C MET A 245 -29.26 -31.62 32.72
N LYS A 246 -27.95 -31.42 32.90
CA LYS A 246 -26.93 -32.47 32.78
C LYS A 246 -27.01 -33.49 33.89
N ALA A 247 -27.27 -33.03 35.11
CA ALA A 247 -27.55 -33.96 36.27
C ALA A 247 -28.82 -34.78 36.03
N ILE A 248 -29.85 -34.14 35.50
CA ILE A 248 -31.11 -34.80 35.16
C ILE A 248 -30.92 -35.75 33.96
N LYS A 249 -30.18 -35.38 32.92
CA LYS A 249 -29.82 -36.21 31.77
C LYS A 249 -28.93 -37.39 32.20
N LYS A 250 -27.99 -37.18 33.15
CA LYS A 250 -27.15 -38.24 33.71
C LYS A 250 -27.96 -39.27 34.49
N GLU A 251 -29.00 -38.86 35.23
CA GLU A 251 -29.93 -39.76 35.88
C GLU A 251 -30.86 -40.49 34.87
N LEU A 252 -31.09 -39.86 33.69
CA LEU A 252 -31.84 -40.45 32.56
C LEU A 252 -30.97 -41.34 31.65
N GLY A 253 -29.65 -41.42 31.88
CA GLY A 253 -28.71 -42.24 31.09
C GLY A 253 -28.31 -41.62 29.75
N GLU A 254 -28.61 -40.34 29.52
CA GLU A 254 -28.17 -39.57 28.34
C GLU A 254 -26.88 -38.81 28.68
N ASP A 255 -25.73 -39.32 28.30
CA ASP A 255 -24.44 -38.72 28.50
C ASP A 255 -24.24 -37.62 27.42
N GLU A 256 -24.11 -36.33 27.81
CA GLU A 256 -23.99 -35.18 26.84
C GLU A 256 -22.83 -35.35 25.86
N GLY A 257 -21.74 -35.97 26.33
CA GLY A 257 -20.60 -36.32 25.48
C GLY A 257 -20.95 -37.32 24.37
N SER A 258 -21.93 -38.19 24.63
CA SER A 258 -22.38 -39.15 23.61
C SER A 258 -23.30 -38.57 22.56
N VAL A 259 -24.10 -37.53 22.89
CA VAL A 259 -24.96 -36.84 21.93
C VAL A 259 -24.16 -35.97 20.99
N GLU A 260 -23.25 -35.13 21.51
CA GLU A 260 -22.39 -34.28 20.70
C GLU A 260 -21.45 -35.08 19.80
N THR A 261 -20.87 -36.15 20.32
CA THR A 261 -20.04 -37.06 19.54
C THR A 261 -20.81 -37.75 18.42
N LYS A 262 -22.07 -38.14 18.66
CA LYS A 262 -22.96 -38.64 17.61
C LYS A 262 -23.31 -37.60 16.55
N GLU A 263 -23.62 -36.37 16.96
CA GLU A 263 -23.88 -35.26 16.01
C GLU A 263 -22.68 -34.97 15.10
N LEU A 264 -21.46 -35.00 15.66
CA LEU A 264 -20.21 -34.87 14.89
C LEU A 264 -19.99 -36.07 13.97
N GLU A 265 -20.28 -37.28 14.44
CA GLU A 265 -20.20 -38.52 13.63
C GLU A 265 -21.17 -38.44 12.43
N ASP A 266 -22.42 -38.00 12.65
CA ASP A 266 -23.43 -37.88 11.61
C ASP A 266 -23.03 -36.77 10.59
N LYS A 267 -22.41 -35.65 11.04
CA LYS A 267 -21.87 -34.61 10.16
C LYS A 267 -20.70 -35.13 9.34
N LEU A 268 -19.76 -35.88 9.95
CA LEU A 268 -18.64 -36.48 9.23
C LEU A 268 -19.12 -37.47 8.14
N LYS A 269 -20.10 -38.32 8.45
CA LYS A 269 -20.69 -39.23 7.47
C LYS A 269 -21.42 -38.49 6.33
N ALA A 270 -22.09 -37.40 6.65
CA ALA A 270 -22.76 -36.53 5.66
C ALA A 270 -21.77 -35.81 4.73
N ALA A 271 -20.58 -35.45 5.22
CA ALA A 271 -19.55 -34.73 4.48
C ALA A 271 -18.84 -35.57 3.40
N LYS A 272 -19.05 -36.90 3.36
CA LYS A 272 -18.48 -37.81 2.35
C LYS A 272 -16.98 -37.61 2.17
N LEU A 273 -16.23 -37.75 3.24
CA LEU A 273 -14.77 -37.59 3.24
C LEU A 273 -14.10 -38.68 2.37
N PRO A 274 -12.93 -38.38 1.77
CA PRO A 274 -12.05 -39.40 1.22
C PRO A 274 -11.61 -40.38 2.30
N GLU A 275 -11.32 -41.64 1.90
CA GLU A 275 -11.01 -42.77 2.82
C GLU A 275 -9.94 -42.40 3.85
N ASP A 276 -8.87 -41.73 3.45
CA ASP A 276 -7.77 -41.36 4.36
C ASP A 276 -8.20 -40.26 5.36
N ALA A 277 -8.94 -39.25 4.88
CA ALA A 277 -9.49 -38.20 5.75
C ALA A 277 -10.54 -38.77 6.72
N GLU A 278 -11.38 -39.74 6.27
CA GLU A 278 -12.37 -40.40 7.11
C GLU A 278 -11.69 -41.20 8.24
N LYS A 279 -10.64 -41.95 7.93
CA LYS A 279 -9.86 -42.71 8.95
C LYS A 279 -9.29 -41.77 10.02
N VAL A 280 -8.73 -40.62 9.61
CA VAL A 280 -8.16 -39.64 10.54
C VAL A 280 -9.27 -39.00 11.36
N ALA A 281 -10.39 -38.60 10.74
CA ALA A 281 -11.53 -37.98 11.40
C ALA A 281 -12.17 -38.93 12.44
N MET A 282 -12.39 -40.20 12.08
CA MET A 282 -12.96 -41.20 12.99
C MET A 282 -12.03 -41.52 14.16
N LYS A 283 -10.71 -41.56 13.91
CA LYS A 283 -9.71 -41.75 14.99
C LYS A 283 -9.71 -40.57 15.96
N GLU A 284 -9.82 -39.34 15.46
CA GLU A 284 -9.88 -38.16 16.31
C GLU A 284 -11.22 -38.06 17.05
N LEU A 285 -12.32 -38.51 16.46
CA LEU A 285 -13.63 -38.61 17.10
C LEU A 285 -13.61 -39.62 18.24
N ASP A 286 -12.99 -40.78 18.03
CA ASP A 286 -12.79 -41.78 19.10
C ASP A 286 -11.90 -41.20 20.23
N ARG A 287 -10.89 -40.40 19.89
CA ARG A 287 -10.08 -39.67 20.88
C ARG A 287 -10.92 -38.67 21.65
N LEU A 288 -11.72 -37.84 20.92
CA LEU A 288 -12.59 -36.83 21.52
C LEU A 288 -13.59 -37.42 22.53
N SER A 289 -14.12 -38.62 22.24
CA SER A 289 -15.04 -39.33 23.13
C SER A 289 -14.44 -39.72 24.50
N ARG A 290 -13.10 -39.79 24.58
CA ARG A 290 -12.33 -40.13 25.79
C ARG A 290 -11.79 -38.91 26.53
N ILE A 291 -11.79 -37.73 25.92
CA ILE A 291 -11.29 -36.50 26.56
C ILE A 291 -12.40 -35.86 27.39
N PRO A 292 -12.12 -35.46 28.64
CA PRO A 292 -13.09 -34.74 29.45
C PRO A 292 -13.48 -33.41 28.78
N THR A 293 -14.76 -33.10 28.75
CA THR A 293 -15.29 -31.87 28.10
C THR A 293 -14.73 -30.57 28.66
N GLN A 294 -14.18 -30.57 29.88
CA GLN A 294 -13.54 -29.43 30.53
C GLN A 294 -12.06 -29.24 30.13
N SER A 295 -11.46 -30.23 29.45
CA SER A 295 -10.07 -30.12 29.00
C SER A 295 -9.93 -29.16 27.83
N PRO A 296 -8.89 -28.31 27.82
CA PRO A 296 -8.57 -27.49 26.65
C PRO A 296 -8.37 -28.30 25.35
N GLU A 297 -7.86 -29.52 25.49
CA GLU A 297 -7.68 -30.44 24.35
C GLU A 297 -9.01 -30.85 23.69
N TYR A 298 -10.11 -30.89 24.46
CA TYR A 298 -11.44 -31.18 23.93
C TYR A 298 -11.83 -30.19 22.84
N ASN A 299 -11.69 -28.89 23.14
CA ASN A 299 -12.01 -27.83 22.17
C ASN A 299 -11.11 -27.88 20.93
N VAL A 300 -9.83 -28.24 21.09
CA VAL A 300 -8.90 -28.37 19.95
C VAL A 300 -9.33 -29.53 19.05
N SER A 301 -9.58 -30.71 19.60
CA SER A 301 -10.02 -31.89 18.83
C SER A 301 -11.40 -31.68 18.22
N ARG A 302 -12.34 -31.07 18.96
CA ARG A 302 -13.66 -30.72 18.47
C ARG A 302 -13.58 -29.76 17.27
N THR A 303 -12.85 -28.65 17.40
CA THR A 303 -12.68 -27.67 16.32
C THR A 303 -12.04 -28.32 15.09
N TYR A 304 -11.10 -29.23 15.28
CA TYR A 304 -10.48 -29.97 14.18
C TYR A 304 -11.49 -30.85 13.44
N ILE A 305 -12.35 -31.59 14.17
CA ILE A 305 -13.41 -32.40 13.58
C ILE A 305 -14.44 -31.55 12.86
N GLU A 306 -14.81 -30.39 13.44
CA GLU A 306 -15.70 -29.42 12.80
C GLU A 306 -15.10 -28.89 11.49
N TRP A 307 -13.77 -28.64 11.43
CA TRP A 307 -13.12 -28.26 10.18
C TRP A 307 -13.22 -29.37 9.13
N LEU A 308 -12.95 -30.62 9.51
CA LEU A 308 -13.06 -31.76 8.60
C LEU A 308 -14.49 -31.98 8.10
N SER A 309 -15.49 -31.83 8.98
CA SER A 309 -16.90 -32.04 8.62
C SER A 309 -17.49 -30.91 7.75
N ASP A 310 -16.98 -29.68 7.90
CA ASP A 310 -17.51 -28.51 7.19
C ASP A 310 -16.86 -28.25 5.82
N LEU A 311 -15.77 -28.99 5.50
CA LEU A 311 -15.13 -28.87 4.21
C LEU A 311 -15.94 -29.59 3.11
N PRO A 312 -16.06 -28.96 1.93
CA PRO A 312 -16.83 -29.53 0.82
C PRO A 312 -15.99 -30.57 0.06
N TRP A 313 -15.73 -31.74 0.64
CA TRP A 313 -14.89 -32.79 0.02
C TRP A 313 -15.44 -33.29 -1.32
N SER A 314 -16.75 -33.49 -1.38
CA SER A 314 -17.45 -34.04 -2.54
C SER A 314 -18.50 -33.10 -3.13
N GLU A 315 -18.71 -31.94 -2.50
CA GLU A 315 -19.72 -30.99 -2.93
C GLU A 315 -19.20 -30.13 -4.08
N SER A 316 -19.74 -30.34 -5.27
CA SER A 316 -19.36 -29.56 -6.47
C SER A 316 -20.56 -28.89 -7.12
N THR A 317 -20.31 -27.78 -7.81
CA THR A 317 -21.30 -27.15 -8.69
C THR A 317 -21.23 -27.78 -10.09
N ASP A 318 -22.37 -27.93 -10.74
CA ASP A 318 -22.42 -28.42 -12.13
C ASP A 318 -21.85 -27.36 -13.07
N ASP A 319 -20.88 -27.73 -13.86
CA ASP A 319 -20.28 -26.86 -14.88
C ASP A 319 -21.26 -26.68 -16.04
N ARG A 320 -21.75 -25.47 -16.23
CA ARG A 320 -22.59 -25.07 -17.35
C ARG A 320 -21.77 -24.27 -18.35
N ILE A 321 -21.01 -24.95 -19.20
CA ILE A 321 -20.15 -24.26 -20.18
C ILE A 321 -20.90 -24.19 -21.51
N ASP A 322 -21.78 -23.20 -21.66
CA ASP A 322 -22.26 -22.74 -22.97
C ASP A 322 -21.41 -21.55 -23.40
N LEU A 323 -20.59 -21.74 -24.46
CA LEU A 323 -19.64 -20.72 -24.94
C LEU A 323 -20.34 -19.47 -25.45
N LYS A 324 -21.56 -19.58 -26.00
CA LYS A 324 -22.34 -18.41 -26.47
C LYS A 324 -22.86 -17.61 -25.29
N GLU A 325 -23.39 -18.27 -24.29
CA GLU A 325 -23.87 -17.64 -23.06
C GLU A 325 -22.69 -17.03 -22.28
N ALA A 326 -21.56 -17.73 -22.20
CA ALA A 326 -20.34 -17.23 -21.58
C ALA A 326 -19.83 -15.95 -22.26
N MET A 327 -19.77 -15.91 -23.58
CA MET A 327 -19.37 -14.70 -24.32
C MET A 327 -20.35 -13.56 -24.06
N LYS A 328 -21.65 -13.84 -24.07
CA LYS A 328 -22.66 -12.83 -23.76
C LYS A 328 -22.49 -12.26 -22.34
N ILE A 329 -22.25 -13.10 -21.34
CA ILE A 329 -21.99 -12.66 -19.95
C ILE A 329 -20.76 -11.75 -19.90
N LEU A 330 -19.67 -12.12 -20.59
CA LEU A 330 -18.46 -11.33 -20.65
C LEU A 330 -18.67 -9.99 -21.35
N ASP A 331 -19.50 -9.93 -22.39
CA ASP A 331 -19.83 -8.70 -23.12
C ASP A 331 -20.78 -7.78 -22.34
N ASP A 332 -21.72 -8.36 -21.62
CA ASP A 332 -22.64 -7.62 -20.77
C ASP A 332 -21.93 -6.99 -19.57
N ASP A 333 -20.90 -7.65 -19.00
CA ASP A 333 -20.20 -7.18 -17.82
C ASP A 333 -18.99 -6.30 -18.14
N HIS A 334 -18.38 -6.46 -19.33
CA HIS A 334 -17.12 -5.80 -19.68
C HIS A 334 -17.18 -5.20 -21.08
N TYR A 335 -16.88 -3.92 -21.16
CA TYR A 335 -16.75 -3.23 -22.44
C TYR A 335 -15.32 -3.40 -22.99
N GLY A 336 -15.19 -3.72 -24.27
CA GLY A 336 -13.90 -3.99 -24.92
C GLY A 336 -13.25 -5.28 -24.41
N LEU A 337 -11.93 -5.30 -24.32
CA LEU A 337 -11.11 -6.47 -23.91
C LEU A 337 -11.30 -7.69 -24.84
N ASP A 338 -11.56 -7.46 -26.13
CA ASP A 338 -11.99 -8.50 -27.07
C ASP A 338 -10.98 -9.65 -27.13
N LYS A 339 -9.68 -9.38 -27.27
CA LYS A 339 -8.61 -10.40 -27.27
C LYS A 339 -8.59 -11.23 -25.97
N VAL A 340 -8.79 -10.58 -24.81
CA VAL A 340 -8.82 -11.28 -23.51
C VAL A 340 -10.05 -12.17 -23.39
N LYS A 341 -11.22 -11.66 -23.80
CA LYS A 341 -12.47 -12.44 -23.81
C LYS A 341 -12.39 -13.64 -24.74
N GLU A 342 -11.88 -13.45 -25.96
CA GLU A 342 -11.68 -14.53 -26.93
C GLU A 342 -10.80 -15.62 -26.34
N ARG A 343 -9.65 -15.23 -25.74
CA ARG A 343 -8.75 -16.20 -25.12
C ARG A 343 -9.39 -16.95 -23.94
N ILE A 344 -10.23 -16.28 -23.15
CA ILE A 344 -11.01 -16.92 -22.08
C ILE A 344 -11.99 -17.94 -22.66
N ILE A 345 -12.70 -17.59 -23.73
CA ILE A 345 -13.64 -18.51 -24.41
C ILE A 345 -12.92 -19.73 -24.97
N GLU A 346 -11.73 -19.53 -25.59
CA GLU A 346 -10.89 -20.65 -26.03
C GLU A 346 -10.49 -21.56 -24.88
N TYR A 347 -10.06 -20.98 -23.74
CA TYR A 347 -9.73 -21.74 -22.54
C TYR A 347 -10.92 -22.56 -22.04
N LEU A 348 -12.10 -21.96 -21.98
CA LEU A 348 -13.34 -22.63 -21.57
C LEU A 348 -13.75 -23.71 -22.57
N ALA A 349 -13.53 -23.50 -23.88
CA ALA A 349 -13.79 -24.50 -24.91
C ALA A 349 -12.91 -25.74 -24.74
N VAL A 350 -11.60 -25.53 -24.55
CA VAL A 350 -10.65 -26.63 -24.29
C VAL A 350 -11.04 -27.40 -23.04
N ARG A 351 -11.39 -26.70 -21.97
CA ARG A 351 -11.85 -27.31 -20.72
C ARG A 351 -13.11 -28.17 -20.91
N ASN A 352 -14.10 -27.63 -21.61
CA ASN A 352 -15.34 -28.35 -21.93
C ASN A 352 -15.07 -29.62 -22.75
N LEU A 353 -14.19 -29.54 -23.74
CA LEU A 353 -13.81 -30.71 -24.57
C LEU A 353 -13.08 -31.79 -23.76
N LYS A 354 -12.17 -31.40 -22.87
CA LYS A 354 -11.47 -32.33 -21.97
C LYS A 354 -12.44 -33.03 -21.02
N GLN A 355 -13.33 -32.27 -20.37
CA GLN A 355 -14.32 -32.80 -19.45
C GLN A 355 -15.30 -33.77 -20.13
N LYS A 356 -15.71 -33.49 -21.38
CA LYS A 356 -16.55 -34.43 -22.17
C LYS A 356 -15.84 -35.71 -22.54
N LYS A 357 -14.52 -35.68 -22.79
CA LYS A 357 -13.75 -36.87 -23.15
C LYS A 357 -13.40 -37.76 -21.97
N ASP A 358 -13.19 -37.16 -20.83
CA ASP A 358 -12.84 -37.81 -19.58
C ASP A 358 -13.60 -37.11 -18.42
N PRO A 359 -14.86 -37.53 -18.19
CA PRO A 359 -15.70 -36.92 -17.14
C PRO A 359 -15.13 -37.02 -15.74
N ASP A 360 -14.40 -38.09 -15.44
CA ASP A 360 -13.75 -38.34 -14.16
C ASP A 360 -12.28 -37.90 -14.15
N GLY A 361 -11.78 -37.45 -15.31
CA GLY A 361 -10.41 -37.04 -15.51
C GLY A 361 -10.12 -35.62 -15.01
N ARG A 362 -8.92 -35.43 -14.49
CA ARG A 362 -8.43 -34.12 -14.04
C ARG A 362 -8.19 -33.20 -15.23
N VAL A 363 -8.90 -32.08 -15.30
CA VAL A 363 -8.76 -31.09 -16.38
C VAL A 363 -7.52 -30.25 -16.11
N ARG A 364 -6.36 -30.69 -16.61
CA ARG A 364 -5.12 -29.93 -16.56
C ARG A 364 -5.13 -28.79 -17.58
N GLY A 365 -4.75 -27.58 -17.17
CA GLY A 365 -4.59 -26.42 -18.03
C GLY A 365 -3.65 -25.40 -17.41
N PRO A 366 -3.13 -24.43 -18.19
CA PRO A 366 -2.34 -23.35 -17.65
C PRO A 366 -3.20 -22.48 -16.72
N ILE A 367 -2.56 -21.85 -15.75
CA ILE A 367 -3.22 -20.92 -14.84
C ILE A 367 -3.31 -19.57 -15.54
N LEU A 368 -4.52 -19.03 -15.64
CA LEU A 368 -4.69 -17.71 -16.23
C LEU A 368 -4.21 -16.63 -15.26
N CYS A 369 -3.29 -15.78 -15.74
CA CYS A 369 -2.81 -14.62 -14.99
C CYS A 369 -3.22 -13.33 -15.71
N PHE A 370 -4.01 -12.51 -15.04
CA PHE A 370 -4.45 -11.20 -15.56
C PHE A 370 -3.43 -10.14 -15.20
N GLY A 371 -2.54 -9.82 -16.14
CA GLY A 371 -1.48 -8.81 -15.98
C GLY A 371 -1.89 -7.44 -16.48
N GLY A 372 -1.63 -6.37 -15.71
CA GLY A 372 -1.86 -5.01 -16.17
C GLY A 372 -2.22 -4.02 -15.07
N PRO A 373 -2.45 -2.74 -15.40
CA PRO A 373 -2.61 -1.68 -14.44
C PRO A 373 -3.83 -1.86 -13.54
N PRO A 374 -3.88 -1.18 -12.37
CA PRO A 374 -5.02 -1.26 -11.48
C PRO A 374 -6.26 -0.60 -12.10
N GLY A 375 -7.45 -1.14 -11.77
CA GLY A 375 -8.72 -0.56 -12.19
C GLY A 375 -9.17 -0.90 -13.62
N VAL A 376 -8.54 -1.86 -14.29
CA VAL A 376 -8.94 -2.32 -15.65
C VAL A 376 -9.94 -3.49 -15.62
N GLY A 377 -10.45 -3.87 -14.46
CA GLY A 377 -11.50 -4.89 -14.37
C GLY A 377 -11.02 -6.33 -14.17
N LYS A 378 -9.74 -6.58 -13.85
CA LYS A 378 -9.20 -7.94 -13.64
C LYS A 378 -10.05 -8.78 -12.68
N THR A 379 -10.36 -8.25 -11.50
CA THR A 379 -11.12 -8.98 -10.49
C THR A 379 -12.58 -9.18 -10.88
N SER A 380 -13.19 -8.22 -11.59
CA SER A 380 -14.58 -8.37 -12.06
C SER A 380 -14.69 -9.40 -13.16
N LEU A 381 -13.67 -9.53 -14.03
CA LEU A 381 -13.64 -10.54 -15.08
C LEU A 381 -13.59 -11.97 -14.49
N GLY A 382 -12.83 -12.19 -13.43
CA GLY A 382 -12.85 -13.47 -12.71
C GLY A 382 -14.23 -13.84 -12.15
N LYS A 383 -14.98 -12.84 -11.64
CA LYS A 383 -16.37 -13.05 -11.22
C LYS A 383 -17.29 -13.41 -12.38
N SER A 384 -17.10 -12.77 -13.54
CA SER A 384 -17.89 -13.06 -14.74
C SER A 384 -17.60 -14.45 -15.30
N ILE A 385 -16.33 -14.90 -15.23
CA ILE A 385 -15.95 -16.29 -15.58
C ILE A 385 -16.66 -17.27 -14.64
N ALA A 386 -16.62 -17.04 -13.33
CA ALA A 386 -17.31 -17.91 -12.37
C ALA A 386 -18.82 -18.00 -12.66
N ARG A 387 -19.45 -16.86 -12.95
CA ARG A 387 -20.86 -16.81 -13.33
C ARG A 387 -21.14 -17.56 -14.64
N ALA A 388 -20.28 -17.40 -15.65
CA ALA A 388 -20.40 -18.08 -16.92
C ALA A 388 -20.29 -19.60 -16.79
N MET A 389 -19.51 -20.09 -15.84
CA MET A 389 -19.34 -21.50 -15.54
C MET A 389 -20.40 -22.07 -14.57
N GLY A 390 -21.21 -21.22 -13.90
CA GLY A 390 -22.08 -21.63 -12.83
C GLY A 390 -21.38 -21.95 -11.51
N ARG A 391 -20.11 -21.55 -11.36
CA ARG A 391 -19.28 -21.83 -10.20
C ARG A 391 -19.32 -20.73 -9.15
N LYS A 392 -19.03 -21.07 -7.91
CA LYS A 392 -18.80 -20.08 -6.84
C LYS A 392 -17.49 -19.33 -7.10
N PHE A 393 -17.45 -18.07 -6.68
CA PHE A 393 -16.28 -17.21 -6.80
C PHE A 393 -15.66 -16.92 -5.44
N VAL A 394 -14.38 -17.15 -5.32
CA VAL A 394 -13.58 -16.86 -4.12
C VAL A 394 -12.42 -15.94 -4.52
N ARG A 395 -12.10 -14.98 -3.67
CA ARG A 395 -10.95 -14.10 -3.85
C ARG A 395 -10.06 -14.13 -2.61
N LEU A 396 -8.78 -14.38 -2.82
CA LEU A 396 -7.72 -14.27 -1.83
C LEU A 396 -6.72 -13.20 -2.26
N SER A 397 -6.52 -12.17 -1.47
CA SER A 397 -5.43 -11.20 -1.71
C SER A 397 -4.13 -11.74 -1.12
N LEU A 398 -3.10 -11.78 -1.97
CA LEU A 398 -1.74 -12.20 -1.61
C LEU A 398 -0.85 -11.00 -1.26
N GLY A 399 -1.35 -9.77 -1.46
CA GLY A 399 -0.62 -8.55 -1.11
C GLY A 399 -0.36 -8.46 0.38
N GLY A 400 0.92 -8.53 0.77
CA GLY A 400 1.34 -8.49 2.18
C GLY A 400 1.51 -9.85 2.85
N VAL A 401 1.22 -10.95 2.18
CA VAL A 401 1.52 -12.31 2.66
C VAL A 401 3.04 -12.50 2.64
N ARG A 402 3.60 -12.89 3.78
CA ARG A 402 5.05 -13.10 3.96
C ARG A 402 5.39 -14.46 4.59
N ASP A 403 4.41 -15.09 5.24
CA ASP A 403 4.56 -16.35 5.94
C ASP A 403 3.88 -17.49 5.16
N GLU A 404 4.60 -18.57 4.93
CA GLU A 404 4.07 -19.81 4.32
C GLU A 404 2.85 -20.34 5.09
N ALA A 405 2.84 -20.16 6.40
CA ALA A 405 1.74 -20.62 7.25
C ALA A 405 0.40 -19.89 6.95
N GLU A 406 0.41 -18.72 6.34
CA GLU A 406 -0.83 -18.10 5.86
C GLU A 406 -1.48 -18.91 4.73
N ILE A 407 -0.68 -19.62 3.92
CA ILE A 407 -1.16 -20.45 2.81
C ILE A 407 -1.49 -21.87 3.29
N ARG A 408 -0.55 -22.50 4.05
CA ARG A 408 -0.62 -23.90 4.48
C ARG A 408 -1.17 -24.11 5.88
N GLY A 409 -1.45 -23.03 6.65
CA GLY A 409 -1.90 -23.13 8.03
C GLY A 409 -0.80 -23.40 9.04
N HIS A 410 -1.14 -23.31 10.29
CA HIS A 410 -0.27 -23.62 11.42
C HIS A 410 -0.56 -25.01 11.96
N ARG A 411 0.46 -25.70 12.46
CA ARG A 411 0.24 -26.99 13.12
C ARG A 411 -0.74 -26.85 14.27
N ARG A 412 -1.71 -27.76 14.37
CA ARG A 412 -2.80 -27.75 15.37
C ARG A 412 -2.35 -27.77 16.83
N THR A 413 -1.07 -28.07 17.09
CA THR A 413 -0.49 -28.07 18.42
C THR A 413 -0.29 -26.67 19.02
N TYR A 414 -0.36 -25.62 18.20
CA TYR A 414 -0.26 -24.24 18.66
C TYR A 414 -1.62 -23.68 19.08
N ILE A 415 -1.66 -22.95 20.20
CA ILE A 415 -2.89 -22.30 20.66
C ILE A 415 -3.32 -21.25 19.63
N GLY A 416 -4.57 -21.35 19.17
CA GLY A 416 -5.11 -20.44 18.14
C GLY A 416 -4.73 -20.81 16.70
N ALA A 417 -4.17 -22.00 16.47
CA ALA A 417 -3.89 -22.48 15.12
C ALA A 417 -5.17 -22.56 14.28
N LEU A 418 -5.03 -22.21 13.01
CA LEU A 418 -6.10 -22.28 12.01
C LEU A 418 -5.55 -22.90 10.72
N PRO A 419 -6.41 -23.55 9.90
CA PRO A 419 -6.05 -23.94 8.55
C PRO A 419 -5.58 -22.74 7.71
N GLY A 420 -4.80 -23.01 6.68
CA GLY A 420 -4.36 -22.00 5.73
C GLY A 420 -5.52 -21.29 5.01
N ARG A 421 -5.26 -20.11 4.49
CA ARG A 421 -6.26 -19.29 3.82
C ARG A 421 -6.89 -19.98 2.60
N ILE A 422 -6.18 -20.92 1.95
CA ILE A 422 -6.73 -21.70 0.85
C ILE A 422 -7.90 -22.55 1.35
N ILE A 423 -7.67 -23.35 2.37
CA ILE A 423 -8.69 -24.24 2.99
C ILE A 423 -9.83 -23.42 3.59
N GLN A 424 -9.54 -22.34 4.31
CA GLN A 424 -10.57 -21.44 4.83
C GLN A 424 -11.46 -20.88 3.72
N SER A 425 -10.87 -20.53 2.58
CA SER A 425 -11.60 -19.99 1.45
C SER A 425 -12.44 -21.03 0.72
N ILE A 426 -11.98 -22.27 0.64
CA ILE A 426 -12.75 -23.42 0.11
C ILE A 426 -13.96 -23.70 1.02
N LYS A 427 -13.76 -23.75 2.34
CA LYS A 427 -14.87 -23.88 3.30
C LYS A 427 -15.92 -22.80 3.08
N LYS A 428 -15.50 -21.51 2.95
CA LYS A 428 -16.39 -20.38 2.70
C LYS A 428 -17.14 -20.49 1.36
N ALA A 429 -16.51 -21.07 0.35
CA ALA A 429 -17.15 -21.32 -0.94
C ALA A 429 -18.27 -22.35 -0.84
N GLY A 430 -18.13 -23.35 0.04
CA GLY A 430 -19.04 -24.49 0.20
C GLY A 430 -19.06 -25.43 -0.99
N THR A 431 -18.03 -25.37 -1.87
CA THR A 431 -17.86 -26.27 -3.02
C THR A 431 -16.38 -26.51 -3.27
N ASN A 432 -16.03 -27.71 -3.78
CA ASN A 432 -14.64 -28.09 -4.07
C ASN A 432 -14.14 -27.62 -5.44
N ASN A 433 -14.99 -27.04 -6.26
CA ASN A 433 -14.67 -26.60 -7.62
C ASN A 433 -14.92 -25.07 -7.87
N PRO A 434 -14.64 -24.18 -6.93
CA PRO A 434 -14.85 -22.75 -7.16
C PRO A 434 -13.88 -22.20 -8.23
N VAL A 435 -14.19 -21.01 -8.73
CA VAL A 435 -13.19 -20.15 -9.38
C VAL A 435 -12.48 -19.37 -8.27
N PHE A 436 -11.21 -19.66 -8.08
CA PHE A 436 -10.39 -19.14 -7.00
C PHE A 436 -9.41 -18.09 -7.54
N MET A 437 -9.62 -16.85 -7.18
CA MET A 437 -8.78 -15.74 -7.62
C MET A 437 -7.72 -15.39 -6.59
N LEU A 438 -6.48 -15.51 -6.98
CA LEU A 438 -5.28 -15.08 -6.25
C LEU A 438 -4.91 -13.66 -6.71
N ASP A 439 -5.26 -12.67 -5.92
CA ASP A 439 -5.12 -11.27 -6.29
C ASP A 439 -3.78 -10.71 -5.80
N GLU A 440 -3.11 -9.89 -6.63
CA GLU A 440 -1.85 -9.23 -6.34
C GLU A 440 -0.67 -10.20 -6.09
N ILE A 441 -0.51 -11.21 -6.96
CA ILE A 441 0.59 -12.20 -6.84
C ILE A 441 1.99 -11.58 -7.01
N ASP A 442 2.09 -10.44 -7.66
CA ASP A 442 3.28 -9.63 -7.82
C ASP A 442 3.75 -8.94 -6.52
N LYS A 443 2.93 -8.98 -5.47
CA LYS A 443 3.25 -8.40 -4.16
C LYS A 443 3.59 -9.43 -3.08
N LEU A 444 3.85 -10.66 -3.48
CA LEU A 444 4.37 -11.68 -2.57
C LEU A 444 5.75 -11.25 -2.07
N GLY A 445 5.90 -11.22 -0.74
CA GLY A 445 7.18 -10.97 -0.10
C GLY A 445 7.86 -12.28 0.30
N ALA A 446 9.18 -12.36 0.18
CA ALA A 446 9.98 -13.39 0.83
C ALA A 446 10.55 -12.79 2.13
N ASP A 447 10.39 -13.49 3.25
CA ASP A 447 10.94 -13.09 4.54
C ASP A 447 11.65 -14.30 5.18
N PHE A 448 12.43 -14.08 6.23
CA PHE A 448 13.13 -15.13 7.00
C PHE A 448 12.20 -16.22 7.59
N ARG A 449 10.88 -16.03 7.54
CA ARG A 449 9.87 -16.92 8.14
C ARG A 449 9.25 -17.94 7.19
N GLY A 450 9.67 -17.99 5.94
CA GLY A 450 9.17 -18.95 4.96
C GLY A 450 9.08 -18.36 3.56
N ASP A 451 8.81 -19.22 2.58
CA ASP A 451 8.60 -18.85 1.18
C ASP A 451 7.16 -19.12 0.74
N PRO A 452 6.26 -18.13 0.81
CA PRO A 452 4.89 -18.29 0.32
C PRO A 452 4.80 -18.71 -1.15
N SER A 453 5.84 -18.39 -1.95
CA SER A 453 5.87 -18.76 -3.36
C SER A 453 5.99 -20.27 -3.54
N SER A 454 6.79 -20.93 -2.70
CA SER A 454 6.92 -22.39 -2.71
C SER A 454 5.61 -23.08 -2.31
N ALA A 455 4.91 -22.57 -1.28
CA ALA A 455 3.59 -23.07 -0.91
C ALA A 455 2.56 -22.91 -2.04
N LEU A 456 2.59 -21.77 -2.74
CA LEU A 456 1.71 -21.53 -3.89
C LEU A 456 2.05 -22.42 -5.09
N LEU A 457 3.30 -22.80 -5.28
CA LEU A 457 3.65 -23.76 -6.33
C LEU A 457 2.92 -25.09 -6.15
N GLU A 458 2.84 -25.61 -4.94
CA GLU A 458 2.09 -26.84 -4.67
C GLU A 458 0.59 -26.69 -4.91
N VAL A 459 0.01 -25.55 -4.50
CA VAL A 459 -1.41 -25.22 -4.76
C VAL A 459 -1.71 -25.12 -6.26
N LEU A 460 -0.79 -24.55 -7.02
CA LEU A 460 -1.01 -24.19 -8.41
C LEU A 460 -0.52 -25.24 -9.39
N ASP A 461 0.36 -26.14 -8.99
CA ASP A 461 0.88 -27.19 -9.86
C ASP A 461 -0.16 -28.29 -10.07
N PRO A 462 -0.67 -28.52 -11.31
CA PRO A 462 -1.65 -29.55 -11.58
C PRO A 462 -1.15 -30.99 -11.30
N GLU A 463 0.16 -31.17 -11.12
CA GLU A 463 0.74 -32.46 -10.78
C GLU A 463 0.75 -32.73 -9.27
N GLN A 464 0.69 -31.70 -8.45
CA GLN A 464 0.79 -31.75 -6.99
C GLN A 464 -0.50 -31.34 -6.28
N ASN A 465 -1.33 -30.48 -6.86
CA ASN A 465 -2.49 -29.89 -6.21
C ASN A 465 -3.62 -30.86 -5.83
N HIS A 466 -3.57 -32.08 -6.32
CA HIS A 466 -4.51 -33.14 -5.93
C HIS A 466 -4.27 -33.70 -4.52
N SER A 467 -3.10 -33.46 -3.97
CA SER A 467 -2.69 -33.88 -2.63
C SER A 467 -2.14 -32.68 -1.85
N PHE A 468 -2.88 -31.56 -1.88
CA PHE A 468 -2.49 -30.37 -1.12
C PHE A 468 -2.60 -30.65 0.37
N SER A 469 -1.48 -30.54 1.07
CA SER A 469 -1.38 -30.82 2.50
C SER A 469 -1.34 -29.51 3.31
N ASP A 470 -2.42 -29.26 4.04
CA ASP A 470 -2.50 -28.17 5.01
C ASP A 470 -1.94 -28.64 6.37
N HIS A 471 -1.10 -27.82 7.00
CA HIS A 471 -0.42 -28.20 8.25
C HIS A 471 -1.37 -28.34 9.44
N TYR A 472 -2.55 -27.72 9.38
CA TYR A 472 -3.56 -27.86 10.42
C TYR A 472 -4.39 -29.12 10.22
N LEU A 473 -4.79 -29.39 8.96
CA LEU A 473 -5.63 -30.55 8.64
C LEU A 473 -4.85 -31.87 8.71
N GLU A 474 -3.58 -31.85 8.29
CA GLU A 474 -2.71 -33.04 8.19
C GLU A 474 -3.32 -34.20 7.38
N VAL A 475 -4.25 -33.84 6.48
CA VAL A 475 -4.86 -34.73 5.48
C VAL A 475 -4.87 -34.00 4.13
N ASP A 476 -4.72 -34.77 3.07
CA ASP A 476 -4.67 -34.20 1.72
C ASP A 476 -6.04 -33.72 1.27
N PHE A 477 -6.07 -32.53 0.68
CA PHE A 477 -7.27 -31.97 0.06
C PHE A 477 -7.07 -31.82 -1.44
N ASP A 478 -7.99 -32.36 -2.23
CA ASP A 478 -7.90 -32.29 -3.70
C ASP A 478 -8.35 -30.94 -4.23
N LEU A 479 -7.38 -30.13 -4.70
CA LEU A 479 -7.59 -28.83 -5.35
C LEU A 479 -7.67 -28.93 -6.87
N SER A 480 -7.60 -30.11 -7.49
CA SER A 480 -7.53 -30.29 -8.93
C SER A 480 -8.79 -29.78 -9.68
N ASN A 481 -9.93 -29.74 -9.00
CA ASN A 481 -11.19 -29.23 -9.55
C ASN A 481 -11.31 -27.70 -9.45
N VAL A 482 -10.47 -27.05 -8.65
CA VAL A 482 -10.46 -25.59 -8.49
C VAL A 482 -9.93 -24.93 -9.76
N MET A 483 -10.61 -23.91 -10.22
CA MET A 483 -10.07 -23.07 -11.30
C MET A 483 -9.33 -21.88 -10.70
N PHE A 484 -8.01 -21.94 -10.69
CA PHE A 484 -7.18 -20.85 -10.23
C PHE A 484 -7.01 -19.78 -11.31
N ILE A 485 -7.20 -18.52 -10.93
CA ILE A 485 -6.93 -17.33 -11.72
C ILE A 485 -6.07 -16.41 -10.86
N SER A 486 -4.98 -15.89 -11.37
CA SER A 486 -4.14 -14.92 -10.66
C SER A 486 -4.27 -13.52 -11.25
N THR A 487 -3.93 -12.50 -10.47
CA THR A 487 -3.78 -11.13 -10.97
C THR A 487 -2.44 -10.55 -10.59
N ALA A 488 -1.86 -9.74 -11.46
CA ALA A 488 -0.65 -8.98 -11.22
C ALA A 488 -0.77 -7.56 -11.78
N ASN A 489 -0.13 -6.60 -11.13
CA ASN A 489 0.01 -5.25 -11.68
C ASN A 489 1.31 -5.12 -12.48
N TYR A 490 2.37 -5.78 -12.01
CA TYR A 490 3.70 -5.81 -12.62
C TYR A 490 4.11 -7.24 -12.89
N GLN A 491 4.21 -7.61 -14.18
CA GLN A 491 4.49 -8.99 -14.59
C GLN A 491 5.91 -9.44 -14.19
N ASP A 492 6.86 -8.53 -14.22
CA ASP A 492 8.27 -8.81 -13.90
C ASP A 492 8.51 -9.01 -12.40
N ALA A 493 7.58 -8.59 -11.55
CA ALA A 493 7.62 -8.81 -10.11
C ALA A 493 7.05 -10.17 -9.69
N ILE A 494 6.45 -10.93 -10.62
CA ILE A 494 5.98 -12.30 -10.33
C ILE A 494 7.20 -13.21 -10.17
N PRO A 495 7.28 -14.02 -9.10
CA PRO A 495 8.35 -15.00 -8.94
C PRO A 495 8.49 -15.89 -10.17
N PRO A 496 9.71 -16.09 -10.71
CA PRO A 496 9.91 -16.79 -11.97
C PRO A 496 9.29 -18.20 -12.02
N ALA A 497 9.41 -18.96 -10.93
CA ALA A 497 8.87 -20.31 -10.84
C ALA A 497 7.32 -20.36 -10.95
N LEU A 498 6.63 -19.34 -10.46
CA LEU A 498 5.18 -19.19 -10.63
C LEU A 498 4.83 -18.71 -12.03
N ARG A 499 5.60 -17.76 -12.58
CA ARG A 499 5.40 -17.19 -13.91
C ARG A 499 5.45 -18.24 -15.01
N ASP A 500 6.38 -19.19 -14.93
CA ASP A 500 6.54 -20.27 -15.90
C ASP A 500 5.32 -21.21 -16.00
N ARG A 501 4.45 -21.23 -14.97
CA ARG A 501 3.23 -22.03 -14.94
C ARG A 501 1.98 -21.26 -15.34
N MET A 502 2.13 -19.95 -15.61
CA MET A 502 1.03 -19.05 -15.89
C MET A 502 0.95 -18.65 -17.34
N GLU A 503 -0.25 -18.61 -17.86
CA GLU A 503 -0.55 -17.93 -19.11
C GLU A 503 -0.97 -16.50 -18.82
N ILE A 504 -0.11 -15.54 -19.20
CA ILE A 504 -0.33 -14.13 -18.91
C ILE A 504 -1.23 -13.53 -19.97
N LEU A 505 -2.39 -13.04 -19.56
CA LEU A 505 -3.31 -12.24 -20.38
C LEU A 505 -3.12 -10.76 -20.05
N GLU A 506 -2.62 -10.02 -21.01
CA GLU A 506 -2.31 -8.60 -20.83
C GLU A 506 -3.55 -7.73 -20.89
N PHE A 507 -3.78 -6.97 -19.83
CA PHE A 507 -4.79 -5.93 -19.74
C PHE A 507 -4.12 -4.59 -20.00
N THR A 508 -4.42 -4.01 -21.13
CA THR A 508 -4.02 -2.64 -21.44
C THR A 508 -4.91 -1.64 -20.71
N GLY A 509 -4.44 -0.39 -20.57
CA GLY A 509 -5.27 0.70 -20.08
C GLY A 509 -6.43 1.02 -21.07
N TYR A 510 -7.48 1.63 -20.52
CA TYR A 510 -8.59 2.10 -21.34
C TYR A 510 -8.32 3.48 -21.91
N ILE A 511 -8.68 3.68 -23.16
CA ILE A 511 -8.73 5.00 -23.80
C ILE A 511 -9.97 5.77 -23.34
N GLU A 512 -10.01 7.07 -23.58
CA GLU A 512 -11.07 7.98 -23.14
C GLU A 512 -12.48 7.49 -23.55
N ASP A 513 -12.64 7.06 -24.81
CA ASP A 513 -13.94 6.59 -25.30
C ASP A 513 -14.37 5.28 -24.65
N GLU A 514 -13.42 4.36 -24.40
CA GLU A 514 -13.68 3.13 -23.64
C GLU A 514 -14.10 3.46 -22.21
N LYS A 515 -13.39 4.36 -21.53
CA LYS A 515 -13.75 4.83 -20.17
C LYS A 515 -15.13 5.46 -20.13
N ALA A 516 -15.48 6.26 -21.15
CA ALA A 516 -16.80 6.87 -21.25
C ALA A 516 -17.91 5.83 -21.42
N GLN A 517 -17.68 4.78 -22.22
CA GLN A 517 -18.62 3.68 -22.38
C GLN A 517 -18.75 2.85 -21.11
N ILE A 518 -17.62 2.51 -20.46
CA ILE A 518 -17.60 1.79 -19.17
C ILE A 518 -18.34 2.61 -18.10
N ALA A 519 -18.10 3.90 -18.04
CA ALA A 519 -18.80 4.78 -17.11
C ALA A 519 -20.32 4.72 -17.33
N LYS A 520 -20.75 4.86 -18.58
CA LYS A 520 -22.18 4.87 -18.94
C LYS A 520 -22.88 3.53 -18.69
N ARG A 521 -22.23 2.41 -19.06
CA ARG A 521 -22.87 1.08 -19.02
C ARG A 521 -22.81 0.45 -17.62
N HIS A 522 -21.72 0.66 -16.89
CA HIS A 522 -21.45 -0.09 -15.66
C HIS A 522 -21.31 0.81 -14.43
N ILE A 523 -20.47 1.88 -14.47
CA ILE A 523 -20.17 2.66 -13.28
C ILE A 523 -21.38 3.51 -12.85
N LEU A 524 -21.98 4.26 -13.75
CA LEU A 524 -23.10 5.14 -13.43
C LEU A 524 -24.30 4.36 -12.86
N PRO A 525 -24.80 3.26 -13.47
CA PRO A 525 -25.90 2.51 -12.90
C PRO A 525 -25.60 1.95 -11.52
N LYS A 526 -24.36 1.46 -11.33
CA LYS A 526 -23.88 0.92 -10.06
C LYS A 526 -23.83 2.01 -8.99
N GLN A 527 -23.14 3.13 -9.29
CA GLN A 527 -22.92 4.20 -8.33
C GLN A 527 -24.21 4.97 -7.98
N VAL A 528 -25.14 5.12 -8.92
CA VAL A 528 -26.47 5.68 -8.65
C VAL A 528 -27.19 4.85 -7.59
N LYS A 529 -27.19 3.52 -7.75
CA LYS A 529 -27.82 2.61 -6.78
C LYS A 529 -27.09 2.62 -5.42
N GLU A 530 -25.77 2.59 -5.42
CA GLU A 530 -24.97 2.57 -4.18
C GLU A 530 -25.11 3.87 -3.36
N ASN A 531 -25.38 5.00 -4.01
CA ASN A 531 -25.61 6.27 -3.34
C ASN A 531 -27.10 6.55 -3.06
N GLY A 532 -28.00 5.55 -3.18
CA GLY A 532 -29.40 5.66 -2.85
C GLY A 532 -30.24 6.49 -3.83
N LEU A 533 -29.72 6.72 -5.04
CA LEU A 533 -30.38 7.51 -6.08
C LEU A 533 -31.08 6.62 -7.11
N THR A 534 -32.03 7.20 -7.84
CA THR A 534 -32.70 6.56 -8.98
C THR A 534 -32.22 7.19 -10.30
N LYS A 535 -32.43 6.47 -11.41
CA LYS A 535 -32.09 6.97 -12.76
C LYS A 535 -32.90 8.21 -13.16
N GLU A 536 -34.07 8.40 -12.58
CA GLU A 536 -34.93 9.56 -12.83
C GLU A 536 -34.42 10.80 -12.11
N GLN A 537 -33.74 10.63 -10.96
CA GLN A 537 -33.25 11.73 -10.14
C GLN A 537 -31.94 12.33 -10.66
N VAL A 538 -31.11 11.55 -11.33
CA VAL A 538 -29.81 12.03 -11.83
C VAL A 538 -29.53 11.55 -13.23
N THR A 539 -29.10 12.48 -14.09
CA THR A 539 -28.67 12.17 -15.46
C THR A 539 -27.35 12.85 -15.78
N PHE A 540 -26.47 12.14 -16.44
CA PHE A 540 -25.18 12.67 -16.92
C PHE A 540 -25.25 12.90 -18.42
N ASP A 541 -24.82 14.07 -18.89
CA ASP A 541 -24.60 14.27 -20.32
C ASP A 541 -23.25 13.63 -20.76
N ALA A 542 -23.09 13.42 -22.06
CA ALA A 542 -21.87 12.83 -22.61
C ALA A 542 -20.64 13.72 -22.39
N GLY A 543 -20.84 15.03 -22.31
CA GLY A 543 -19.78 16.01 -22.09
C GLY A 543 -19.28 15.99 -20.63
N SER A 544 -20.18 15.76 -19.66
CA SER A 544 -19.83 15.70 -18.24
C SER A 544 -18.94 14.49 -17.92
N VAL A 545 -19.25 13.33 -18.49
CA VAL A 545 -18.42 12.12 -18.33
C VAL A 545 -17.03 12.32 -18.94
N LYS A 546 -16.96 12.88 -20.15
CA LYS A 546 -15.67 13.21 -20.79
C LYS A 546 -14.87 14.23 -20.00
N GLU A 547 -15.55 15.22 -19.41
CA GLU A 547 -14.90 16.20 -18.53
C GLU A 547 -14.32 15.55 -17.28
N LEU A 548 -15.04 14.66 -16.63
CA LEU A 548 -14.54 13.89 -15.48
C LEU A 548 -13.26 13.13 -15.85
N ILE A 549 -13.27 12.44 -17.01
CA ILE A 549 -12.12 11.67 -17.48
C ILE A 549 -10.92 12.57 -17.75
N ARG A 550 -11.12 13.71 -18.43
CA ARG A 550 -10.03 14.59 -18.89
C ARG A 550 -9.45 15.46 -17.80
N SER A 551 -10.31 16.02 -16.97
CA SER A 551 -9.95 17.11 -16.07
C SER A 551 -9.82 16.70 -14.60
N TYR A 552 -10.38 15.55 -14.21
CA TYR A 552 -10.40 15.11 -12.81
C TYR A 552 -9.76 13.75 -12.57
N THR A 553 -9.43 12.99 -13.64
CA THR A 553 -8.78 11.67 -13.51
C THR A 553 -7.56 11.55 -14.41
N ARG A 554 -6.52 10.85 -13.91
CA ARG A 554 -5.32 10.49 -14.68
C ARG A 554 -4.89 9.09 -14.28
N GLU A 555 -5.43 8.10 -14.96
CA GLU A 555 -5.22 6.67 -14.66
C GLU A 555 -5.39 5.81 -15.92
N ALA A 556 -4.78 4.64 -15.95
CA ALA A 556 -4.99 3.67 -17.03
C ALA A 556 -6.37 3.01 -16.96
N GLY A 557 -6.84 2.67 -15.76
CA GLY A 557 -8.15 2.07 -15.51
C GLY A 557 -9.28 3.07 -15.31
N VAL A 558 -10.27 2.70 -14.51
CA VAL A 558 -11.47 3.49 -14.21
C VAL A 558 -11.76 3.64 -12.71
N ARG A 559 -10.80 3.30 -11.85
CA ARG A 559 -11.00 3.30 -10.39
C ARG A 559 -11.18 4.71 -9.81
N ASN A 560 -10.38 5.68 -10.25
CA ASN A 560 -10.53 7.06 -9.83
C ASN A 560 -11.74 7.72 -10.49
N LEU A 561 -12.04 7.35 -11.75
CA LEU A 561 -13.26 7.79 -12.43
C LEU A 561 -14.51 7.35 -11.65
N GLU A 562 -14.56 6.12 -11.17
CA GLU A 562 -15.62 5.62 -10.32
C GLU A 562 -15.74 6.43 -9.02
N ARG A 563 -14.60 6.77 -8.39
CA ARG A 563 -14.57 7.62 -7.19
C ARG A 563 -15.08 9.03 -7.43
N GLU A 564 -14.66 9.66 -8.54
CA GLU A 564 -15.11 11.03 -8.85
C GLU A 564 -16.60 11.05 -9.25
N ILE A 565 -17.10 10.02 -9.94
CA ILE A 565 -18.54 9.85 -10.19
C ILE A 565 -19.28 9.71 -8.85
N ALA A 566 -18.80 8.89 -7.92
CA ALA A 566 -19.39 8.76 -6.60
C ALA A 566 -19.36 10.08 -5.81
N ASN A 567 -18.28 10.88 -5.94
CA ASN A 567 -18.18 12.22 -5.33
C ASN A 567 -19.27 13.16 -5.84
N VAL A 568 -19.49 13.17 -7.15
CA VAL A 568 -20.57 13.96 -7.79
C VAL A 568 -21.92 13.49 -7.29
N LEU A 569 -22.18 12.16 -7.27
CA LEU A 569 -23.47 11.60 -6.84
C LEU A 569 -23.78 11.87 -5.38
N ARG A 570 -22.76 11.87 -4.48
CA ARG A 570 -22.98 12.25 -3.08
C ARG A 570 -23.42 13.70 -2.92
N LYS A 571 -22.89 14.61 -3.75
CA LYS A 571 -23.33 16.02 -3.74
C LYS A 571 -24.74 16.15 -4.29
N VAL A 572 -25.09 15.42 -5.33
CA VAL A 572 -26.48 15.33 -5.82
C VAL A 572 -27.41 14.81 -4.74
N ALA A 573 -27.02 13.72 -4.05
CA ALA A 573 -27.82 13.16 -2.97
C ALA A 573 -28.04 14.19 -1.84
N ARG A 574 -27.02 14.97 -1.51
CA ARG A 574 -27.11 16.06 -0.54
C ARG A 574 -28.09 17.15 -0.99
N GLU A 575 -27.99 17.65 -2.23
CA GLU A 575 -28.92 18.66 -2.80
C GLU A 575 -30.35 18.14 -2.80
N LEU A 576 -30.57 16.87 -3.13
CA LEU A 576 -31.93 16.28 -3.13
C LEU A 576 -32.56 16.21 -1.72
N VAL A 577 -31.74 16.05 -0.69
CA VAL A 577 -32.18 16.01 0.71
C VAL A 577 -32.39 17.42 1.26
N GLU A 578 -31.48 18.36 0.95
CA GLU A 578 -31.49 19.74 1.50
C GLU A 578 -32.52 20.66 0.77
N GLU A 579 -32.61 20.53 -0.57
CA GLU A 579 -33.32 21.49 -1.42
C GLU A 579 -34.66 20.94 -2.00
N GLU A 580 -35.06 19.69 -1.67
CA GLU A 580 -36.21 18.99 -2.24
C GLU A 580 -36.25 18.96 -3.79
N THR A 581 -35.06 19.13 -4.41
CA THR A 581 -34.93 19.07 -5.87
C THR A 581 -35.30 17.69 -6.40
N LYS A 582 -36.26 17.61 -7.37
CA LYS A 582 -36.73 16.32 -7.87
C LYS A 582 -35.81 15.67 -8.90
N LYS A 583 -34.90 16.43 -9.54
CA LYS A 583 -34.10 15.93 -10.64
C LYS A 583 -32.87 16.83 -10.91
N THR A 584 -31.68 16.23 -11.03
CA THR A 584 -30.44 16.96 -11.34
C THR A 584 -29.80 16.45 -12.63
N LYS A 585 -29.51 17.36 -13.56
CA LYS A 585 -28.75 17.04 -14.79
C LYS A 585 -27.29 17.49 -14.60
N ILE A 586 -26.37 16.55 -14.68
CA ILE A 586 -24.93 16.80 -14.56
C ILE A 586 -24.38 17.17 -15.91
N THR A 587 -24.05 18.46 -16.06
CA THR A 587 -23.37 19.05 -17.21
C THR A 587 -21.90 19.25 -16.90
N LYS A 588 -21.10 19.61 -17.92
CA LYS A 588 -19.68 19.99 -17.73
C LYS A 588 -19.51 21.11 -16.67
N ALA A 589 -20.36 22.14 -16.70
CA ALA A 589 -20.32 23.24 -15.73
C ALA A 589 -20.63 22.72 -14.30
N LYS A 590 -21.62 21.85 -14.14
CA LYS A 590 -22.01 21.30 -12.85
C LYS A 590 -20.93 20.39 -12.27
N VAL A 591 -20.16 19.69 -13.10
CA VAL A 591 -18.96 18.93 -12.66
C VAL A 591 -17.92 19.87 -12.02
N GLY A 592 -17.66 21.03 -12.66
CA GLY A 592 -16.74 22.04 -12.12
C GLY A 592 -17.24 22.66 -10.80
N GLU A 593 -18.54 22.91 -10.70
CA GLU A 593 -19.17 23.40 -9.46
C GLU A 593 -18.99 22.38 -8.31
N TYR A 594 -19.18 21.09 -8.59
CA TYR A 594 -19.10 20.04 -7.56
C TYR A 594 -17.68 19.66 -7.18
N LEU A 595 -16.77 19.54 -8.14
CA LEU A 595 -15.42 19.04 -7.90
C LEU A 595 -14.35 20.15 -7.78
N GLY A 596 -14.74 21.39 -8.06
CA GLY A 596 -13.84 22.55 -8.05
C GLY A 596 -13.04 22.67 -9.35
N ALA A 597 -11.93 23.41 -9.30
CA ALA A 597 -11.09 23.65 -10.46
C ALA A 597 -10.54 22.34 -11.06
N PRO A 598 -10.39 22.27 -12.40
CA PRO A 598 -9.76 21.11 -13.05
C PRO A 598 -8.40 20.80 -12.46
N ARG A 599 -8.18 19.52 -12.14
CA ARG A 599 -6.90 19.06 -11.59
C ARG A 599 -5.86 18.80 -12.67
N PHE A 600 -6.33 18.49 -13.88
CA PHE A 600 -5.48 18.20 -15.03
C PHE A 600 -5.87 19.11 -16.18
N HIS A 601 -4.89 19.73 -16.79
CA HIS A 601 -5.06 20.52 -18.01
C HIS A 601 -4.53 19.75 -19.20
N SER A 602 -5.25 19.77 -20.32
CA SER A 602 -4.76 19.24 -21.58
C SER A 602 -3.66 20.15 -22.11
N GLU A 603 -2.44 19.65 -22.22
CA GLU A 603 -1.39 20.35 -22.93
C GLU A 603 -1.72 20.25 -24.43
N LEU A 604 -2.13 21.37 -25.01
CA LEU A 604 -2.41 21.44 -26.44
C LEU A 604 -1.09 21.48 -27.23
N ALA A 605 -1.08 20.89 -28.43
CA ALA A 605 0.08 20.79 -29.31
C ALA A 605 0.52 22.14 -29.91
N GLU A 606 0.22 23.28 -29.24
CA GLU A 606 0.49 24.64 -29.76
C GLU A 606 1.96 25.07 -29.64
N ARG A 607 2.84 24.27 -29.00
CA ARG A 607 4.22 24.68 -28.68
C ARG A 607 5.26 24.44 -29.80
N ALA A 608 4.94 23.72 -30.86
CA ALA A 608 5.93 23.23 -31.82
C ALA A 608 6.32 24.19 -32.96
N THR A 609 6.29 25.50 -32.73
CA THR A 609 6.62 26.50 -33.79
C THR A 609 8.07 26.95 -33.82
N LYS A 610 8.88 26.54 -32.84
CA LYS A 610 10.29 26.97 -32.76
C LYS A 610 11.23 25.79 -33.06
N PRO A 611 12.38 26.07 -33.75
CA PRO A 611 13.43 25.07 -33.89
C PRO A 611 13.84 24.49 -32.56
N GLY A 612 14.03 23.17 -32.48
CA GLY A 612 14.40 22.48 -31.26
C GLY A 612 13.23 21.98 -30.39
N VAL A 613 11.97 22.26 -30.80
CA VAL A 613 10.78 21.77 -30.08
C VAL A 613 10.10 20.67 -30.88
N VAL A 614 9.88 19.53 -30.25
CA VAL A 614 9.29 18.33 -30.89
C VAL A 614 8.21 17.75 -30.00
N THR A 615 7.14 17.27 -30.60
CA THR A 615 6.10 16.51 -29.93
C THR A 615 6.40 15.01 -30.04
N GLY A 616 6.79 14.42 -28.94
CA GLY A 616 6.92 12.97 -28.77
C GLY A 616 5.65 12.34 -28.22
N LEU A 617 5.59 11.03 -28.25
CA LEU A 617 4.50 10.23 -27.67
C LEU A 617 5.06 9.32 -26.57
N ALA A 618 4.46 9.38 -25.41
CA ALA A 618 4.81 8.57 -24.25
C ALA A 618 3.67 7.63 -23.87
N TRP A 619 4.04 6.51 -23.26
CA TRP A 619 3.14 5.65 -22.54
C TRP A 619 3.49 5.73 -21.06
N THR A 620 2.49 5.89 -20.20
CA THR A 620 2.63 5.99 -18.76
C THR A 620 1.66 5.03 -18.07
N ALA A 621 1.85 4.81 -16.79
CA ALA A 621 0.89 4.03 -15.99
C ALA A 621 -0.54 4.62 -16.02
N ALA A 622 -0.70 5.87 -16.45
CA ALA A 622 -1.99 6.53 -16.62
C ALA A 622 -2.57 6.42 -18.05
N GLY A 623 -1.83 5.81 -18.99
CA GLY A 623 -2.17 5.69 -20.40
C GLY A 623 -1.22 6.47 -21.29
N GLY A 624 -1.62 6.68 -22.55
CA GLY A 624 -0.83 7.47 -23.50
C GLY A 624 -0.90 8.97 -23.21
N ASP A 625 0.22 9.64 -23.41
CA ASP A 625 0.34 11.09 -23.26
C ASP A 625 1.25 11.70 -24.34
N ILE A 626 1.13 13.00 -24.58
CA ILE A 626 2.07 13.73 -25.41
C ILE A 626 3.25 14.21 -24.56
N LEU A 627 4.40 14.24 -25.18
CA LEU A 627 5.65 14.64 -24.53
C LEU A 627 6.33 15.74 -25.37
N PHE A 628 6.52 16.91 -24.79
CA PHE A 628 7.32 17.93 -25.46
C PHE A 628 8.80 17.71 -25.14
N ILE A 629 9.63 17.78 -26.15
CA ILE A 629 11.09 17.76 -26.05
C ILE A 629 11.56 19.11 -26.56
N GLU A 630 12.19 19.87 -25.69
CA GLU A 630 12.71 21.19 -25.95
C GLU A 630 14.24 21.17 -25.89
N SER A 631 14.88 21.49 -27.00
CA SER A 631 16.34 21.60 -27.05
C SER A 631 16.74 23.05 -27.27
N THR A 632 17.79 23.47 -26.57
CA THR A 632 18.42 24.77 -26.78
C THR A 632 19.92 24.63 -26.88
N LYS A 633 20.56 25.60 -27.57
CA LYS A 633 22.03 25.64 -27.71
C LYS A 633 22.58 26.93 -27.16
N MET A 634 23.77 26.87 -26.61
CA MET A 634 24.52 28.01 -26.08
C MET A 634 26.01 27.82 -26.39
N LYS A 635 26.80 28.91 -26.34
CA LYS A 635 28.25 28.81 -26.43
C LYS A 635 28.79 27.95 -25.31
N GLY A 636 29.63 26.97 -25.64
CA GLY A 636 30.16 26.05 -24.65
C GLY A 636 31.29 25.18 -25.19
N LYS A 637 31.49 24.01 -24.61
CA LYS A 637 32.58 23.05 -24.91
C LYS A 637 32.03 21.66 -25.21
N GLY A 638 30.84 21.54 -25.76
CA GLY A 638 30.23 20.29 -26.12
C GLY A 638 29.50 19.55 -24.99
N ARG A 639 29.13 20.24 -23.93
CA ARG A 639 28.39 19.63 -22.82
C ARG A 639 26.94 19.38 -23.18
N LEU A 640 26.46 18.15 -22.92
CA LEU A 640 25.05 17.81 -22.95
C LEU A 640 24.44 17.91 -21.54
N THR A 641 23.43 18.75 -21.38
CA THR A 641 22.66 18.89 -20.16
C THR A 641 21.26 18.31 -20.39
N LEU A 642 20.80 17.46 -19.48
CA LEU A 642 19.50 16.79 -19.54
C LEU A 642 18.70 17.15 -18.30
N THR A 643 17.45 17.64 -18.48
CA THR A 643 16.55 17.97 -17.36
C THR A 643 15.13 17.50 -17.63
N GLY A 644 14.30 17.34 -16.59
CA GLY A 644 12.90 16.88 -16.69
C GLY A 644 12.64 15.55 -16.02
N GLN A 645 13.44 15.15 -15.02
CA GLN A 645 13.35 13.86 -14.31
C GLN A 645 13.41 12.65 -15.26
N LEU A 646 14.44 12.63 -16.11
CA LEU A 646 14.69 11.55 -17.05
C LEU A 646 15.32 10.36 -16.30
N GLY A 647 14.79 9.18 -16.50
CA GLY A 647 15.40 7.92 -16.08
C GLY A 647 16.66 7.58 -16.88
N ASP A 648 17.35 6.53 -16.49
CA ASP A 648 18.68 6.23 -17.06
C ASP A 648 18.58 5.79 -18.51
N VAL A 649 17.59 4.98 -18.88
CA VAL A 649 17.36 4.56 -20.27
C VAL A 649 17.10 5.76 -21.19
N MET A 650 16.35 6.75 -20.71
CA MET A 650 16.05 7.94 -21.49
C MET A 650 17.28 8.87 -21.63
N LYS A 651 18.16 8.93 -20.62
CA LYS A 651 19.45 9.64 -20.69
C LYS A 651 20.41 8.98 -21.67
N GLU A 652 20.49 7.65 -21.67
CA GLU A 652 21.25 6.88 -22.64
C GLU A 652 20.76 7.14 -24.06
N SER A 653 19.43 7.13 -24.27
CA SER A 653 18.82 7.43 -25.55
C SER A 653 19.14 8.83 -26.06
N ALA A 654 19.15 9.83 -25.17
CA ALA A 654 19.56 11.19 -25.52
C ALA A 654 21.05 11.28 -25.91
N THR A 655 21.91 10.56 -25.20
CA THR A 655 23.35 10.50 -25.47
C THR A 655 23.64 9.80 -26.79
N ALA A 656 22.96 8.65 -27.03
CA ALA A 656 23.03 7.94 -28.30
C ALA A 656 22.53 8.80 -29.47
N GLY A 657 21.43 9.52 -29.26
CA GLY A 657 20.90 10.46 -30.25
C GLY A 657 21.88 11.60 -30.62
N LEU A 658 22.52 12.21 -29.63
CA LEU A 658 23.54 13.25 -29.88
C LEU A 658 24.77 12.65 -30.59
N THR A 659 25.20 11.46 -30.22
CA THR A 659 26.33 10.77 -30.88
C THR A 659 26.01 10.50 -32.35
N PHE A 660 24.77 10.05 -32.61
CA PHE A 660 24.30 9.83 -34.00
C PHE A 660 24.31 11.14 -34.80
N VAL A 661 23.75 12.24 -34.26
CA VAL A 661 23.71 13.54 -34.95
C VAL A 661 25.14 14.05 -35.25
N ARG A 662 26.05 13.87 -34.32
CA ARG A 662 27.48 14.24 -34.52
C ARG A 662 28.14 13.44 -35.63
N SER A 663 27.95 12.14 -35.69
CA SER A 663 28.56 11.27 -36.69
C SER A 663 28.01 11.48 -38.11
N HIS A 664 26.78 12.07 -38.23
CA HIS A 664 26.09 12.34 -39.48
C HIS A 664 25.87 13.83 -39.75
N ALA A 665 26.66 14.70 -39.07
CA ALA A 665 26.50 16.14 -39.14
C ALA A 665 26.54 16.67 -40.61
N GLU A 666 27.51 16.23 -41.38
CA GLU A 666 27.67 16.60 -42.81
C GLU A 666 26.45 16.19 -43.65
N GLU A 667 25.86 15.02 -43.40
CA GLU A 667 24.67 14.55 -44.13
C GLU A 667 23.46 15.42 -43.87
N PHE A 668 23.36 15.94 -42.64
CA PHE A 668 22.27 16.86 -42.26
C PHE A 668 22.55 18.31 -42.60
N GLY A 669 23.69 18.60 -43.23
CA GLY A 669 24.12 19.96 -43.55
C GLY A 669 24.40 20.82 -42.30
N LEU A 670 24.83 20.18 -41.21
CA LEU A 670 25.23 20.81 -39.96
C LEU A 670 26.72 21.04 -39.92
N ASP A 671 27.15 21.97 -39.10
CA ASP A 671 28.56 22.20 -38.81
C ASP A 671 29.15 20.94 -38.15
N PRO A 672 30.15 20.25 -38.73
CA PRO A 672 30.77 19.06 -38.12
C PRO A 672 31.35 19.32 -36.72
N ASP A 673 31.83 20.54 -36.49
CA ASP A 673 32.51 20.94 -35.26
C ASP A 673 31.55 21.63 -34.26
N PHE A 674 30.23 21.56 -34.50
CA PHE A 674 29.25 22.22 -33.64
C PHE A 674 29.44 21.83 -32.18
N ASN A 675 29.88 20.60 -31.88
CA ASN A 675 30.04 20.12 -30.53
C ASN A 675 31.26 20.69 -29.80
N GLU A 676 32.23 21.30 -30.51
CA GLU A 676 33.40 21.87 -29.87
C GLU A 676 33.09 23.29 -29.26
N ASN A 677 32.11 23.95 -29.82
CA ASN A 677 31.80 25.35 -29.49
C ASN A 677 30.36 25.56 -28.95
N THR A 678 29.61 24.47 -28.79
CA THR A 678 28.17 24.56 -28.44
C THR A 678 27.82 23.55 -27.36
N ASP A 679 27.36 24.06 -26.23
CA ASP A 679 26.65 23.23 -25.24
C ASP A 679 25.19 23.10 -25.64
N ILE A 680 24.64 21.91 -25.42
CA ILE A 680 23.24 21.57 -25.73
C ILE A 680 22.52 21.23 -24.44
N HIS A 681 21.35 21.79 -24.28
CA HIS A 681 20.45 21.43 -23.17
C HIS A 681 19.14 20.88 -23.75
N ILE A 682 18.80 19.64 -23.38
CA ILE A 682 17.51 19.01 -23.66
C ILE A 682 16.69 19.03 -22.38
N HIS A 683 15.52 19.66 -22.47
CA HIS A 683 14.54 19.71 -21.40
C HIS A 683 13.26 19.00 -21.81
N VAL A 684 12.75 18.15 -20.93
CA VAL A 684 11.45 17.52 -21.10
C VAL A 684 10.52 18.02 -20.01
N PRO A 685 9.59 18.98 -20.31
CA PRO A 685 8.69 19.58 -19.33
C PRO A 685 7.86 18.59 -18.52
N ALA A 686 7.12 19.07 -17.54
CA ALA A 686 6.38 18.30 -16.52
C ALA A 686 7.32 17.52 -15.59
N GLY A 687 8.27 18.23 -14.94
CA GLY A 687 9.27 17.67 -14.02
C GLY A 687 8.76 16.97 -12.76
N ALA A 688 7.44 17.05 -12.48
CA ALA A 688 6.84 16.30 -11.37
C ALA A 688 6.60 14.79 -11.69
N ILE A 689 6.75 14.40 -12.96
CA ILE A 689 6.49 13.02 -13.42
C ILE A 689 7.80 12.41 -13.92
N PRO A 690 8.32 11.35 -13.30
CA PRO A 690 9.45 10.59 -13.82
C PRO A 690 9.16 10.05 -15.22
N LYS A 691 10.15 10.16 -16.12
CA LYS A 691 10.04 9.72 -17.50
C LYS A 691 11.21 8.80 -17.80
N ASP A 692 10.93 7.60 -18.31
CA ASP A 692 11.96 6.66 -18.73
C ASP A 692 11.52 5.87 -19.94
N GLY A 693 12.51 5.32 -20.65
CA GLY A 693 12.30 4.45 -21.81
C GLY A 693 12.98 4.95 -23.09
N PRO A 694 13.30 4.03 -24.02
CA PRO A 694 14.06 4.34 -25.23
C PRO A 694 13.19 4.97 -26.33
N SER A 695 11.87 4.94 -26.24
CA SER A 695 10.93 5.32 -27.30
C SER A 695 10.91 6.82 -27.64
N ALA A 696 11.60 7.66 -26.90
CA ALA A 696 11.79 9.08 -27.18
C ALA A 696 13.01 9.38 -28.07
N GLY A 697 13.83 8.40 -28.40
CA GLY A 697 15.08 8.57 -29.14
C GLY A 697 14.91 9.29 -30.47
N VAL A 698 13.93 8.85 -31.25
CA VAL A 698 13.58 9.51 -32.53
C VAL A 698 13.21 10.99 -32.33
N SER A 699 12.42 11.30 -31.31
CA SER A 699 12.00 12.66 -30.99
C SER A 699 13.18 13.51 -30.53
N MET A 700 14.12 12.96 -29.75
CA MET A 700 15.32 13.65 -29.30
C MET A 700 16.24 13.98 -30.48
N VAL A 701 16.51 13.02 -31.37
CA VAL A 701 17.31 13.28 -32.58
C VAL A 701 16.64 14.34 -33.47
N THR A 702 15.35 14.23 -33.69
CA THR A 702 14.61 15.24 -34.47
C THR A 702 14.69 16.62 -33.84
N SER A 703 14.63 16.73 -32.50
CA SER A 703 14.79 18.00 -31.78
C SER A 703 16.20 18.58 -31.95
N LEU A 704 17.23 17.74 -31.86
CA LEU A 704 18.62 18.16 -32.07
C LEU A 704 18.86 18.63 -33.50
N VAL A 705 18.41 17.86 -34.49
CA VAL A 705 18.55 18.24 -35.93
C VAL A 705 17.78 19.53 -36.22
N SER A 706 16.57 19.65 -35.73
CA SER A 706 15.76 20.87 -35.85
C SER A 706 16.46 22.10 -35.25
N LEU A 707 17.02 21.97 -34.03
CA LEU A 707 17.74 23.00 -33.31
C LEU A 707 19.00 23.46 -34.10
N LEU A 708 19.80 22.51 -34.55
CA LEU A 708 21.10 22.75 -35.17
C LEU A 708 20.94 23.29 -36.58
N SER A 709 19.99 22.75 -37.36
CA SER A 709 19.68 23.24 -38.74
C SER A 709 18.88 24.55 -38.77
N GLY A 710 18.22 24.91 -37.64
CA GLY A 710 17.31 26.06 -37.57
C GLY A 710 15.96 25.81 -38.27
N ILE A 711 15.64 24.57 -38.63
CA ILE A 711 14.40 24.23 -39.30
C ILE A 711 13.39 23.74 -38.24
N PRO A 712 12.25 24.42 -38.07
CA PRO A 712 11.25 23.98 -37.10
C PRO A 712 10.59 22.67 -37.53
N VAL A 713 10.07 21.93 -36.55
CA VAL A 713 9.20 20.76 -36.75
C VAL A 713 7.79 21.26 -37.12
N LYS A 714 7.12 20.52 -38.01
CA LYS A 714 5.74 20.81 -38.40
C LYS A 714 4.81 20.77 -37.21
N GLU A 715 3.87 21.70 -37.14
CA GLU A 715 2.78 21.63 -36.17
C GLU A 715 1.96 20.38 -36.39
N LYS A 716 1.36 19.86 -35.35
CA LYS A 716 0.46 18.71 -35.41
C LYS A 716 1.09 17.40 -35.96
N VAL A 717 2.41 17.30 -35.92
CA VAL A 717 3.15 16.06 -36.12
C VAL A 717 3.68 15.57 -34.79
N ALA A 718 3.45 14.31 -34.46
CA ALA A 718 4.04 13.65 -33.30
C ALA A 718 4.78 12.39 -33.74
N MET A 719 5.74 11.97 -32.94
CA MET A 719 6.58 10.84 -33.29
C MET A 719 6.95 10.01 -32.06
N THR A 720 7.27 8.76 -32.27
CA THR A 720 7.83 7.84 -31.28
C THR A 720 8.65 6.77 -31.98
N GLY A 721 9.71 6.33 -31.35
CA GLY A 721 10.60 5.30 -31.84
C GLY A 721 11.90 5.30 -31.07
N GLU A 722 12.47 4.13 -30.91
CA GLU A 722 13.83 3.97 -30.42
C GLU A 722 14.81 4.14 -31.57
N ILE A 723 15.96 4.69 -31.30
CA ILE A 723 17.01 4.94 -32.32
C ILE A 723 18.27 4.16 -31.99
N THR A 724 18.88 3.57 -33.01
CA THR A 724 20.22 2.98 -32.89
C THR A 724 21.31 4.00 -33.29
N LEU A 725 22.56 3.72 -32.91
CA LEU A 725 23.73 4.51 -33.36
C LEU A 725 23.95 4.50 -34.90
N ARG A 726 23.22 3.67 -35.63
CA ARG A 726 23.25 3.58 -37.10
C ARG A 726 22.07 4.28 -37.77
N GLY A 727 21.20 4.92 -36.98
CA GLY A 727 20.02 5.63 -37.47
C GLY A 727 18.80 4.76 -37.75
N ASN A 728 18.83 3.45 -37.44
CA ASN A 728 17.66 2.57 -37.59
C ASN A 728 16.63 2.89 -36.51
N VAL A 729 15.36 2.86 -36.90
CA VAL A 729 14.22 3.09 -36.02
C VAL A 729 13.65 1.75 -35.57
N LEU A 730 13.76 1.45 -34.30
CA LEU A 730 13.30 0.19 -33.68
C LEU A 730 11.86 0.29 -33.18
N PRO A 731 11.14 -0.86 -33.13
CA PRO A 731 9.76 -0.91 -32.68
C PRO A 731 9.62 -0.55 -31.20
N ILE A 732 8.42 -0.07 -30.84
CA ILE A 732 8.08 0.38 -29.50
C ILE A 732 6.76 -0.22 -29.02
N GLY A 733 6.53 -0.22 -27.72
CA GLY A 733 5.26 -0.64 -27.10
C GLY A 733 4.25 0.50 -26.94
N GLY A 734 3.00 0.13 -26.64
CA GLY A 734 1.93 1.08 -26.32
C GLY A 734 1.45 1.93 -27.49
N VAL A 735 1.43 1.37 -28.70
CA VAL A 735 1.03 2.09 -29.92
C VAL A 735 -0.41 2.58 -29.85
N LYS A 736 -1.36 1.74 -29.39
CA LYS A 736 -2.77 2.10 -29.21
C LYS A 736 -2.91 3.35 -28.35
N GLU A 737 -2.28 3.36 -27.18
CA GLU A 737 -2.35 4.43 -26.20
C GLU A 737 -1.68 5.71 -26.72
N LYS A 738 -0.51 5.60 -27.31
CA LYS A 738 0.26 6.70 -27.90
C LYS A 738 -0.49 7.40 -29.02
N VAL A 739 -1.03 6.61 -29.95
CA VAL A 739 -1.80 7.12 -31.10
C VAL A 739 -3.10 7.79 -30.66
N THR A 740 -3.78 7.18 -29.66
CA THR A 740 -5.01 7.79 -29.11
C THR A 740 -4.71 9.08 -28.37
N ALA A 741 -3.59 9.18 -27.65
CA ALA A 741 -3.16 10.42 -27.02
C ALA A 741 -2.84 11.50 -28.06
N ALA A 742 -2.16 11.16 -29.15
CA ALA A 742 -1.91 12.07 -30.27
C ALA A 742 -3.22 12.63 -30.86
N HIS A 743 -4.19 11.75 -31.11
CA HIS A 743 -5.52 12.15 -31.63
C HIS A 743 -6.23 13.12 -30.66
N ARG A 744 -6.24 12.79 -29.36
CA ARG A 744 -6.82 13.63 -28.29
C ARG A 744 -6.17 15.01 -28.20
N ALA A 745 -4.86 15.08 -28.43
CA ALA A 745 -4.09 16.32 -28.43
C ALA A 745 -4.22 17.15 -29.74
N GLY A 746 -5.02 16.69 -30.69
CA GLY A 746 -5.26 17.39 -31.95
C GLY A 746 -4.14 17.24 -32.97
N ILE A 747 -3.22 16.28 -32.80
CA ILE A 747 -2.22 15.87 -33.80
C ILE A 747 -2.94 15.36 -35.06
N LYS A 748 -2.32 15.52 -36.21
CA LYS A 748 -2.86 15.07 -37.49
C LYS A 748 -1.99 14.02 -38.18
N GLU A 749 -0.69 14.05 -37.93
CA GLU A 749 0.26 13.14 -38.52
C GLU A 749 1.08 12.47 -37.41
N VAL A 750 1.18 11.16 -37.48
CA VAL A 750 1.93 10.36 -36.48
C VAL A 750 3.01 9.56 -37.21
N ILE A 751 4.25 9.68 -36.72
CA ILE A 751 5.38 8.91 -37.24
C ILE A 751 5.66 7.75 -36.29
N LEU A 752 5.62 6.53 -36.82
CA LEU A 752 5.82 5.27 -36.10
C LEU A 752 6.93 4.45 -36.73
N PRO A 753 7.60 3.57 -35.99
CA PRO A 753 8.49 2.58 -36.59
C PRO A 753 7.74 1.66 -37.59
N ASP A 754 8.37 1.25 -38.67
CA ASP A 754 7.75 0.41 -39.70
C ASP A 754 7.27 -0.95 -39.11
N HIS A 755 7.99 -1.54 -38.20
CA HIS A 755 7.61 -2.78 -37.52
C HIS A 755 6.35 -2.66 -36.64
N ASN A 756 5.93 -1.45 -36.24
CA ASN A 756 4.68 -1.22 -35.49
C ASN A 756 3.44 -1.06 -36.41
N ARG A 757 3.58 -1.29 -37.73
CA ARG A 757 2.45 -1.25 -38.63
C ARG A 757 1.32 -2.20 -38.26
N LYS A 758 1.67 -3.40 -37.76
CA LYS A 758 0.73 -4.42 -37.29
C LYS A 758 -0.08 -3.96 -36.06
N ASP A 759 0.50 -3.12 -35.20
CA ASP A 759 -0.12 -2.68 -33.97
C ASP A 759 -1.24 -1.64 -34.20
N LEU A 760 -1.40 -1.15 -35.41
CA LEU A 760 -2.54 -0.30 -35.78
C LEU A 760 -3.87 -1.06 -35.81
N GLU A 761 -3.87 -2.38 -35.86
CA GLU A 761 -5.09 -3.19 -35.77
C GLU A 761 -5.81 -2.98 -34.42
N ASP A 762 -5.06 -2.66 -33.37
CA ASP A 762 -5.58 -2.39 -32.02
C ASP A 762 -6.07 -0.95 -31.85
N VAL A 763 -5.77 -0.05 -32.79
CA VAL A 763 -6.19 1.36 -32.73
C VAL A 763 -7.67 1.47 -33.16
N PRO A 764 -8.52 2.19 -32.42
CA PRO A 764 -9.91 2.38 -32.79
C PRO A 764 -10.05 2.95 -34.20
N LYS A 765 -10.95 2.35 -35.01
CA LYS A 765 -11.13 2.69 -36.43
C LYS A 765 -11.37 4.17 -36.69
N HIS A 766 -12.09 4.89 -35.78
CA HIS A 766 -12.31 6.33 -35.94
C HIS A 766 -11.03 7.13 -35.73
N VAL A 767 -10.19 6.74 -34.74
CA VAL A 767 -8.88 7.37 -34.47
C VAL A 767 -7.94 7.13 -35.65
N ALA A 768 -7.88 5.89 -36.12
CA ALA A 768 -7.03 5.52 -37.25
C ALA A 768 -7.43 6.27 -38.54
N LYS A 769 -8.71 6.58 -38.72
CA LYS A 769 -9.22 7.32 -39.88
C LYS A 769 -8.91 8.82 -39.86
N ASP A 770 -8.82 9.41 -38.64
CA ASP A 770 -8.60 10.85 -38.46
C ASP A 770 -7.12 11.24 -38.48
N LEU A 771 -6.22 10.25 -38.42
CA LEU A 771 -4.78 10.44 -38.35
C LEU A 771 -4.11 9.92 -39.63
N LYS A 772 -3.06 10.63 -40.08
CA LYS A 772 -2.17 10.16 -41.14
C LYS A 772 -0.95 9.52 -40.52
N PHE A 773 -0.70 8.26 -40.83
CA PHE A 773 0.44 7.51 -40.36
C PHE A 773 1.59 7.50 -41.35
N HIS A 774 2.79 7.74 -40.83
CA HIS A 774 4.04 7.60 -41.55
C HIS A 774 4.89 6.53 -40.84
N PHE A 775 5.44 5.64 -41.64
CA PHE A 775 6.24 4.52 -41.11
C PHE A 775 7.70 4.71 -41.48
N ALA A 776 8.55 4.76 -40.47
CA ALA A 776 9.97 5.02 -40.59
C ALA A 776 10.79 3.77 -40.31
N LYS A 777 11.76 3.47 -41.16
CA LYS A 777 12.81 2.47 -40.97
C LYS A 777 14.08 3.10 -40.44
N GLU A 778 14.36 4.28 -40.92
CA GLU A 778 15.53 5.08 -40.59
C GLU A 778 15.13 6.49 -40.13
N ILE A 779 16.01 7.14 -39.44
CA ILE A 779 15.76 8.50 -38.92
C ILE A 779 15.55 9.52 -40.06
N ASN A 780 16.13 9.29 -41.24
CA ASN A 780 15.93 10.14 -42.41
C ASN A 780 14.47 10.17 -42.85
N ASP A 781 13.76 9.04 -42.77
CA ASP A 781 12.33 8.97 -43.08
C ASP A 781 11.54 9.87 -42.11
N VAL A 782 11.94 9.90 -40.82
CA VAL A 782 11.32 10.75 -39.80
C VAL A 782 11.58 12.22 -40.09
N LEU A 783 12.82 12.62 -40.37
CA LEU A 783 13.21 14.00 -40.60
C LEU A 783 12.52 14.59 -41.82
N ILE A 784 12.39 13.85 -42.91
CA ILE A 784 11.68 14.25 -44.15
C ILE A 784 10.21 14.59 -43.83
N VAL A 785 9.57 13.81 -43.02
CA VAL A 785 8.16 14.01 -42.67
C VAL A 785 8.02 15.12 -41.60
N ALA A 786 8.87 15.12 -40.57
CA ALA A 786 8.73 15.97 -39.39
C ALA A 786 9.12 17.43 -39.62
N LEU A 787 10.19 17.70 -40.40
CA LEU A 787 10.70 19.03 -40.59
C LEU A 787 9.86 19.88 -41.56
N ALA A 788 9.72 21.19 -41.27
CA ALA A 788 8.97 22.11 -42.10
C ALA A 788 9.76 22.65 -43.31
N GLY A 789 11.00 22.21 -43.46
CA GLY A 789 11.89 22.58 -44.55
C GLY A 789 12.79 21.42 -44.99
N VAL A 790 13.53 21.62 -46.07
CA VAL A 790 14.47 20.60 -46.57
C VAL A 790 15.84 20.82 -45.95
N LEU A 791 16.42 19.75 -45.40
CA LEU A 791 17.80 19.78 -44.94
C LEU A 791 18.74 20.04 -46.14
N LYS A 792 19.70 20.94 -45.96
CA LYS A 792 20.72 21.21 -46.95
C LYS A 792 21.69 20.00 -46.96
N THR A 793 21.34 18.92 -47.63
CA THR A 793 22.24 17.80 -47.79
C THR A 793 23.48 18.21 -48.53
N GLY A 794 24.65 18.08 -47.92
CA GLY A 794 25.93 18.20 -48.63
C GLY A 794 25.97 17.13 -49.74
N LYS A 795 25.94 17.53 -51.01
CA LYS A 795 25.94 16.62 -52.18
C LYS A 795 27.19 15.72 -52.12
N LYS A 796 26.98 14.41 -52.09
CA LYS A 796 27.72 13.48 -52.94
C LYS A 796 26.72 12.59 -53.62
N SER A 797 26.24 12.99 -54.83
CA SER A 797 25.69 12.04 -55.78
C SER A 797 26.85 11.19 -56.34
N ASN A 798 27.08 10.05 -55.76
CA ASN A 798 27.78 9.00 -56.52
C ASN A 798 26.73 8.23 -57.30
N THR A 799 26.49 8.63 -58.54
CA THR A 799 25.93 7.77 -59.56
C THR A 799 27.04 6.79 -59.93
N PRO A 800 26.87 5.48 -59.80
CA PRO A 800 27.80 4.54 -60.42
C PRO A 800 27.54 4.55 -61.92
N LYS A 801 28.60 4.68 -62.73
CA LYS A 801 28.62 4.35 -64.15
C LYS A 801 28.36 2.87 -64.37
#